data_bf2dd05c65680b58796f6fae03ee5b84
#
_entry.id   bf2dd05c65680b58796f6fae03ee5b84
#
_cell.length_a   1.000
_cell.length_b   1.000
_cell.length_c   1.000
_cell.angle_alpha   90.00
_cell.angle_beta   90.00
_cell.angle_gamma   90.00
#
_symmetry.space_group_name_H-M   'P 1'
#
loop_
_entity.id
_entity.type
_entity.pdbx_description
1 polymer ?
#
loop_
_entity_poly.entity_id
_entity_poly.type
_entity_poly.pdbx_seq_one_letter_code
_entity_poly.pdbx_strand_id
1 'polypeptide(L)'
;MRWHRSHTVVFVALLVSPAAAFAYIGPGAGFALISSFLTIAIAFVAAFFAFLTLPVRAAVRAWRRRRSLKHARVRKTIVLGLDGLEPTMCEDMMQRGLLPNLARLRDSGTYRRLGTSMPALSPVAWSTFATGTDPSRHGIYDFIARDPRTYAPKLSSSEVYGRSRFARIGPFRIPRGGTGIRGLRRSRTFWSVLTDHGVFSSVLRVPITFPVEKIDGVMVAGMCVPDLRGSQGSFTFITSEPAKAPHGGVTVVIPQDGGDVDIPGPPSPLKQETLSARVAIRRVGTGSGERFELAVGKERVPLQEGIYSPWMRLSFRAARGMTLRGIVRFLPVSLNGSIAVYMTPIQIDPERPAMPVSYPNVFSIHLAKLLGPFGTLGLLEDTTALNDGAIDEQGFLDQAYLYHEERCAMWSHTLTRLRSGLAVCVFDISDRLQHMFFRYLEPDHPANRGRDVTRHAPAVETMYKRMDALVGETMRHADRKTALFVISDHGFKSFRRGVNLNAWLEREGLLVTRDNAAPGEYLNAVDWSRTRAYALGLGGIFINLKGREGNGIVEAAEVDALKRRIIDGLVALEDGGVRCIRRVLDVSKEWDGPYRDMGPDLLPGYEAGYRVSWDCAKGSVRPELFEDNTKRWSGDHCVDS
;
A
#
# COMPACT_ATOMS: atom_id res chain seq x y z
N MET A 1 48.97 -28.19 -21.00
CA MET A 1 47.69 -28.92 -21.12
C MET A 1 46.86 -28.83 -19.83
N ARG A 2 46.71 -27.62 -19.22
CA ARG A 2 45.96 -27.38 -17.96
C ARG A 2 45.02 -26.17 -18.00
N TRP A 3 44.77 -25.57 -19.18
CA TRP A 3 44.01 -24.30 -19.32
C TRP A 3 42.55 -24.50 -19.77
N HIS A 4 42.17 -25.66 -20.30
CA HIS A 4 40.79 -25.84 -20.80
C HIS A 4 39.76 -26.29 -19.75
N ARG A 5 40.18 -26.77 -18.56
CA ARG A 5 39.21 -27.23 -17.53
C ARG A 5 38.64 -26.09 -16.68
N SER A 6 39.39 -24.99 -16.52
CA SER A 6 38.94 -23.85 -15.68
C SER A 6 37.87 -23.00 -16.34
N HIS A 7 37.91 -22.84 -17.67
CA HIS A 7 36.89 -22.03 -18.37
C HIS A 7 35.55 -22.77 -18.51
N THR A 8 35.56 -24.08 -18.64
CA THR A 8 34.29 -24.85 -18.70
C THR A 8 33.57 -24.87 -17.35
N VAL A 9 34.31 -24.95 -16.24
CA VAL A 9 33.72 -24.89 -14.89
C VAL A 9 33.17 -23.50 -14.58
N VAL A 10 33.87 -22.43 -15.00
CA VAL A 10 33.40 -21.06 -14.85
C VAL A 10 32.16 -20.78 -15.71
N PHE A 11 32.13 -21.32 -16.94
CA PHE A 11 30.97 -21.17 -17.82
C PHE A 11 29.75 -21.95 -17.31
N VAL A 12 29.94 -23.15 -16.78
CA VAL A 12 28.85 -23.93 -16.15
C VAL A 12 28.42 -23.33 -14.83
N ALA A 13 29.33 -22.76 -14.02
CA ALA A 13 28.98 -22.06 -12.78
C ALA A 13 28.19 -20.77 -13.03
N LEU A 14 28.48 -20.04 -14.11
CA LEU A 14 27.71 -18.86 -14.53
C LEU A 14 26.32 -19.23 -15.05
N LEU A 15 26.15 -20.42 -15.66
CA LEU A 15 24.85 -20.90 -16.12
C LEU A 15 23.98 -21.49 -15.00
N VAL A 16 24.58 -21.92 -13.88
CA VAL A 16 23.87 -22.58 -12.77
C VAL A 16 23.59 -21.61 -11.60
N SER A 17 24.17 -20.40 -11.61
CA SER A 17 23.88 -19.39 -10.60
C SER A 17 22.54 -18.70 -10.89
N PRO A 18 21.46 -18.94 -10.12
CA PRO A 18 20.18 -18.28 -10.35
C PRO A 18 20.24 -16.75 -10.10
N ALA A 19 21.34 -16.24 -9.54
CA ALA A 19 21.56 -14.82 -9.31
C ALA A 19 21.88 -14.03 -10.60
N ALA A 20 22.37 -14.68 -11.67
CA ALA A 20 22.70 -14.01 -12.93
C ALA A 20 21.51 -13.78 -13.87
N ALA A 21 20.37 -14.43 -13.64
CA ALA A 21 19.21 -14.36 -14.53
C ALA A 21 18.20 -13.25 -14.17
N PHE A 22 18.41 -12.53 -13.06
CA PHE A 22 17.50 -11.49 -12.59
C PHE A 22 18.21 -10.16 -12.36
N ALA A 23 18.94 -9.68 -13.38
CA ALA A 23 19.20 -8.25 -13.49
C ALA A 23 17.86 -7.58 -13.78
N TYR A 24 17.18 -7.10 -12.73
CA TYR A 24 15.97 -6.33 -12.87
C TYR A 24 16.30 -4.97 -13.50
N ILE A 25 15.85 -4.78 -14.69
CA ILE A 25 15.89 -3.49 -15.41
C ILE A 25 14.60 -2.77 -15.01
N GLY A 26 14.67 -1.52 -14.60
CA GLY A 26 13.60 -0.74 -13.98
C GLY A 26 12.20 -0.90 -14.59
N PRO A 27 11.13 -0.47 -13.91
CA PRO A 27 9.77 -0.78 -14.30
C PRO A 27 9.52 -0.44 -15.79
N GLY A 28 9.37 -1.45 -16.61
CA GLY A 28 9.10 -1.35 -18.04
C GLY A 28 10.27 -1.62 -19.01
N ALA A 29 11.52 -1.28 -18.69
CA ALA A 29 12.64 -1.46 -19.63
C ALA A 29 13.27 -2.86 -19.61
N GLY A 30 13.19 -3.56 -18.46
CA GLY A 30 13.72 -4.92 -18.32
C GLY A 30 12.97 -5.98 -19.10
N PHE A 31 11.68 -5.78 -19.27
CA PHE A 31 10.85 -6.71 -20.03
C PHE A 31 11.07 -6.62 -21.55
N ALA A 32 11.63 -5.51 -22.03
CA ALA A 32 11.98 -5.34 -23.44
C ALA A 32 13.13 -6.24 -23.91
N LEU A 33 14.09 -6.48 -23.05
CA LEU A 33 15.22 -7.37 -23.34
C LEU A 33 14.85 -8.86 -23.22
N ILE A 34 13.80 -9.17 -22.44
CA ILE A 34 13.27 -10.55 -22.28
C ILE A 34 12.63 -11.05 -23.59
N SER A 35 12.29 -10.17 -24.51
CA SER A 35 11.77 -10.53 -25.85
C SER A 35 12.84 -10.89 -26.88
N SER A 36 14.13 -10.79 -26.54
CA SER A 36 15.20 -11.21 -27.45
C SER A 36 15.32 -12.74 -27.49
N PHE A 37 15.51 -13.32 -28.67
CA PHE A 37 15.68 -14.77 -28.88
C PHE A 37 16.73 -15.41 -27.95
N LEU A 38 17.83 -14.70 -27.69
CA LEU A 38 18.91 -15.17 -26.81
C LEU A 38 18.42 -15.29 -25.35
N THR A 39 17.61 -14.34 -24.87
CA THR A 39 17.07 -14.38 -23.51
C THR A 39 16.02 -15.48 -23.38
N ILE A 40 15.23 -15.72 -24.41
CA ILE A 40 14.28 -16.85 -24.46
C ILE A 40 15.04 -18.18 -24.45
N ALA A 41 16.12 -18.32 -25.21
CA ALA A 41 16.95 -19.50 -25.23
C ALA A 41 17.63 -19.76 -23.86
N ILE A 42 18.20 -18.72 -23.24
CA ILE A 42 18.78 -18.80 -21.88
C ILE A 42 17.71 -19.16 -20.85
N ALA A 43 16.53 -18.53 -20.94
CA ALA A 43 15.40 -18.82 -20.05
C ALA A 43 14.90 -20.26 -20.23
N PHE A 44 14.87 -20.76 -21.46
CA PHE A 44 14.49 -22.13 -21.75
C PHE A 44 15.50 -23.14 -21.17
N VAL A 45 16.80 -22.92 -21.36
CA VAL A 45 17.87 -23.73 -20.79
C VAL A 45 17.83 -23.70 -19.26
N ALA A 46 17.67 -22.52 -18.66
CA ALA A 46 17.53 -22.36 -17.21
C ALA A 46 16.26 -23.06 -16.68
N ALA A 47 15.14 -22.97 -17.41
CA ALA A 47 13.90 -23.66 -17.08
C ALA A 47 14.06 -25.19 -17.18
N PHE A 48 14.76 -25.67 -18.18
CA PHE A 48 15.06 -27.12 -18.35
C PHE A 48 15.90 -27.65 -17.17
N PHE A 49 16.98 -26.96 -16.78
CA PHE A 49 17.77 -27.37 -15.61
C PHE A 49 16.98 -27.18 -14.29
N ALA A 50 16.16 -26.15 -14.17
CA ALA A 50 15.26 -26.01 -13.04
C ALA A 50 14.28 -27.19 -12.97
N PHE A 51 13.72 -27.60 -14.10
CA PHE A 51 12.83 -28.78 -14.20
C PHE A 51 13.54 -30.09 -13.80
N LEU A 52 14.74 -30.34 -14.29
CA LEU A 52 15.53 -31.51 -13.90
C LEU A 52 15.84 -31.56 -12.39
N THR A 53 16.02 -30.41 -11.75
CA THR A 53 16.28 -30.34 -10.31
C THR A 53 15.01 -30.33 -9.44
N LEU A 54 13.82 -30.20 -10.04
CA LEU A 54 12.54 -30.18 -9.32
C LEU A 54 12.33 -31.40 -8.40
N PRO A 55 12.52 -32.65 -8.82
CA PRO A 55 12.29 -33.82 -7.97
C PRO A 55 13.24 -33.85 -6.77
N VAL A 56 14.52 -33.49 -6.97
CA VAL A 56 15.50 -33.41 -5.88
C VAL A 56 15.15 -32.31 -4.89
N ARG A 57 14.80 -31.13 -5.39
CA ARG A 57 14.34 -30.00 -4.55
C ARG A 57 13.06 -30.34 -3.81
N ALA A 58 12.13 -31.04 -4.47
CA ALA A 58 10.89 -31.49 -3.84
C ALA A 58 11.15 -32.54 -2.75
N ALA A 59 12.06 -33.50 -2.99
CA ALA A 59 12.44 -34.48 -1.99
C ALA A 59 13.14 -33.88 -0.77
N VAL A 60 14.07 -32.93 -0.97
CA VAL A 60 14.76 -32.22 0.11
C VAL A 60 13.76 -31.38 0.91
N ARG A 61 12.83 -30.68 0.25
CA ARG A 61 11.77 -29.93 0.94
C ARG A 61 10.85 -30.85 1.73
N ALA A 62 10.41 -31.95 1.14
CA ALA A 62 9.57 -32.93 1.82
C ALA A 62 10.27 -33.55 3.05
N TRP A 63 11.57 -33.81 2.96
CA TRP A 63 12.37 -34.30 4.09
C TRP A 63 12.49 -33.27 5.19
N ARG A 64 12.86 -32.02 4.87
CA ARG A 64 12.91 -30.90 5.83
C ARG A 64 11.57 -30.71 6.53
N ARG A 65 10.48 -30.66 5.75
CA ARG A 65 9.11 -30.54 6.27
C ARG A 65 8.73 -31.67 7.21
N ARG A 66 9.03 -32.93 6.85
CA ARG A 66 8.77 -34.09 7.72
C ARG A 66 9.52 -33.96 9.04
N ARG A 67 10.78 -33.53 8.99
CA ARG A 67 11.62 -33.35 10.19
C ARG A 67 11.07 -32.22 11.07
N SER A 68 10.73 -31.08 10.51
CA SER A 68 10.21 -29.92 11.25
C SER A 68 8.84 -30.17 11.86
N LEU A 69 7.96 -30.90 11.16
CA LEU A 69 6.61 -31.18 11.64
C LEU A 69 6.51 -32.41 12.56
N LYS A 70 7.59 -33.18 12.74
CA LYS A 70 7.57 -34.42 13.54
C LYS A 70 7.11 -34.21 14.99
N HIS A 71 7.50 -33.07 15.58
CA HIS A 71 7.17 -32.71 16.97
C HIS A 71 6.24 -31.49 17.05
N ALA A 72 5.67 -31.04 15.94
CA ALA A 72 4.78 -29.88 15.90
C ALA A 72 3.44 -30.20 16.60
N ARG A 73 3.04 -29.36 17.55
CA ARG A 73 1.74 -29.46 18.22
C ARG A 73 0.58 -29.17 17.28
N VAL A 74 0.80 -28.28 16.29
CA VAL A 74 -0.17 -27.91 15.26
C VAL A 74 0.41 -28.22 13.87
N ARG A 75 -0.45 -28.57 12.93
CA ARG A 75 -0.06 -28.82 11.53
C ARG A 75 -0.30 -27.61 10.63
N LYS A 76 -1.31 -26.82 10.95
CA LYS A 76 -1.71 -25.63 10.20
C LYS A 76 -1.70 -24.43 11.16
N THR A 77 -1.23 -23.30 10.65
CA THR A 77 -1.41 -22.00 11.29
C THR A 77 -2.14 -21.12 10.29
N ILE A 78 -3.27 -20.60 10.70
CA ILE A 78 -4.10 -19.68 9.91
C ILE A 78 -4.08 -18.35 10.64
N VAL A 79 -3.68 -17.28 9.95
CA VAL A 79 -3.70 -15.91 10.46
C VAL A 79 -4.58 -15.08 9.55
N LEU A 80 -5.69 -14.63 10.08
CA LEU A 80 -6.59 -13.67 9.44
C LEU A 80 -6.32 -12.29 10.05
N GLY A 81 -5.73 -11.40 9.28
CA GLY A 81 -5.53 -10.01 9.64
C GLY A 81 -6.73 -9.17 9.19
N LEU A 82 -7.32 -8.44 10.12
CA LEU A 82 -8.40 -7.48 9.86
C LEU A 82 -7.87 -6.09 10.24
N ASP A 83 -7.44 -5.32 9.24
CA ASP A 83 -6.77 -4.04 9.43
C ASP A 83 -7.69 -3.02 10.08
N GLY A 84 -7.24 -2.37 11.15
CA GLY A 84 -7.98 -1.29 11.81
C GLY A 84 -9.23 -1.73 12.58
N LEU A 85 -9.36 -2.99 13.00
CA LEU A 85 -10.56 -3.46 13.70
C LEU A 85 -10.55 -2.96 15.17
N GLU A 86 -11.42 -2.01 15.48
CA GLU A 86 -11.47 -1.33 16.78
C GLU A 86 -12.06 -2.24 17.88
N PRO A 87 -11.34 -2.49 18.98
CA PRO A 87 -11.75 -3.48 19.96
C PRO A 87 -13.01 -3.10 20.73
N THR A 88 -13.24 -1.83 21.06
CA THR A 88 -14.43 -1.39 21.79
C THR A 88 -15.70 -1.59 20.97
N MET A 89 -15.63 -1.27 19.65
CA MET A 89 -16.72 -1.52 18.72
C MET A 89 -16.98 -3.02 18.54
N CYS A 90 -15.91 -3.83 18.43
CA CYS A 90 -16.05 -5.29 18.37
C CYS A 90 -16.73 -5.85 19.61
N GLU A 91 -16.33 -5.41 20.81
CA GLU A 91 -16.87 -5.87 22.08
C GLU A 91 -18.34 -5.50 22.24
N ASP A 92 -18.71 -4.24 21.93
CA ASP A 92 -20.11 -3.80 21.93
C ASP A 92 -20.95 -4.61 20.95
N MET A 93 -20.50 -4.74 19.71
CA MET A 93 -21.24 -5.48 18.70
C MET A 93 -21.34 -6.98 18.98
N MET A 94 -20.33 -7.60 19.61
CA MET A 94 -20.44 -8.98 20.11
C MET A 94 -21.48 -9.10 21.22
N GLN A 95 -21.54 -8.13 22.15
CA GLN A 95 -22.55 -8.11 23.22
C GLN A 95 -23.96 -7.94 22.67
N ARG A 96 -24.13 -7.14 21.62
CA ARG A 96 -25.41 -6.95 20.92
C ARG A 96 -25.78 -8.12 19.99
N GLY A 97 -24.95 -9.17 19.91
CA GLY A 97 -25.19 -10.33 19.05
C GLY A 97 -24.99 -10.07 17.55
N LEU A 98 -24.38 -8.96 17.17
CA LEU A 98 -24.17 -8.57 15.76
C LEU A 98 -22.94 -9.26 15.13
N LEU A 99 -22.01 -9.76 15.97
CA LEU A 99 -20.80 -10.46 15.56
C LEU A 99 -20.73 -11.88 16.16
N PRO A 100 -21.62 -12.79 15.75
CA PRO A 100 -21.76 -14.10 16.40
C PRO A 100 -20.56 -15.02 16.18
N ASN A 101 -19.80 -14.89 15.10
CA ASN A 101 -18.64 -15.72 14.82
C ASN A 101 -17.43 -15.30 15.65
N LEU A 102 -17.18 -14.00 15.80
CA LEU A 102 -16.17 -13.46 16.73
C LEU A 102 -16.51 -13.80 18.18
N ALA A 103 -17.77 -13.68 18.59
CA ALA A 103 -18.22 -14.08 19.92
C ALA A 103 -17.96 -15.58 20.15
N ARG A 104 -18.33 -16.46 19.21
CA ARG A 104 -18.03 -17.89 19.27
C ARG A 104 -16.53 -18.19 19.35
N LEU A 105 -15.70 -17.46 18.57
CA LEU A 105 -14.25 -17.62 18.60
C LEU A 105 -13.68 -17.19 19.95
N ARG A 106 -14.14 -16.07 20.52
CA ARG A 106 -13.81 -15.60 21.86
C ARG A 106 -14.13 -16.66 22.93
N ASP A 107 -15.34 -17.19 22.89
CA ASP A 107 -15.84 -18.12 23.91
C ASP A 107 -15.18 -19.51 23.84
N SER A 108 -14.74 -19.93 22.63
CA SER A 108 -14.04 -21.20 22.42
C SER A 108 -12.52 -21.09 22.47
N GLY A 109 -11.97 -19.89 22.54
CA GLY A 109 -10.54 -19.61 22.47
C GLY A 109 -10.08 -18.59 23.50
N THR A 110 -9.28 -17.63 23.04
CA THR A 110 -8.78 -16.53 23.88
C THR A 110 -8.95 -15.22 23.13
N TYR A 111 -9.60 -14.25 23.74
CA TYR A 111 -9.70 -12.88 23.27
C TYR A 111 -8.86 -11.96 24.16
N ARG A 112 -8.06 -11.10 23.55
CA ARG A 112 -7.28 -10.06 24.25
C ARG A 112 -7.18 -8.82 23.37
N ARG A 113 -7.24 -7.64 23.98
CA ARG A 113 -6.81 -6.40 23.34
C ARG A 113 -5.30 -6.48 23.17
N LEU A 114 -4.83 -6.25 21.97
CA LEU A 114 -3.41 -6.28 21.60
C LEU A 114 -2.87 -4.86 21.57
N GLY A 115 -1.78 -4.60 22.27
CA GLY A 115 -1.05 -3.33 22.14
C GLY A 115 -0.48 -3.20 20.72
N THR A 116 -0.64 -2.02 20.13
CA THR A 116 -0.12 -1.73 18.79
C THR A 116 1.30 -1.18 18.83
N SER A 117 1.90 -1.03 17.65
CA SER A 117 3.18 -0.33 17.49
C SER A 117 3.02 1.18 17.71
N MET A 118 4.12 1.86 17.98
CA MET A 118 4.17 3.32 17.98
C MET A 118 5.11 3.79 16.85
N PRO A 119 4.63 4.59 15.89
CA PRO A 119 3.23 5.03 15.72
C PRO A 119 2.29 3.87 15.31
N ALA A 120 1.00 4.02 15.61
CA ALA A 120 -0.05 3.06 15.28
C ALA A 120 -0.43 3.16 13.78
N LEU A 121 0.49 2.77 12.90
CA LEU A 121 0.34 2.84 11.46
C LEU A 121 0.47 1.45 10.85
N SER A 122 -0.41 1.11 9.89
CA SER A 122 -0.40 -0.22 9.23
C SER A 122 0.98 -0.63 8.71
N PRO A 123 1.78 0.22 8.02
CA PRO A 123 3.12 -0.20 7.57
C PRO A 123 4.06 -0.54 8.73
N VAL A 124 3.92 0.11 9.88
CA VAL A 124 4.74 -0.12 11.08
C VAL A 124 4.30 -1.39 11.79
N ALA A 125 3.01 -1.48 12.11
CA ALA A 125 2.43 -2.59 12.87
C ALA A 125 2.52 -3.92 12.09
N TRP A 126 2.21 -3.93 10.80
CA TRP A 126 2.38 -5.14 9.97
C TRP A 126 3.85 -5.50 9.72
N SER A 127 4.78 -4.52 9.76
CA SER A 127 6.21 -4.85 9.74
C SER A 127 6.66 -5.46 11.06
N THR A 128 6.17 -4.96 12.20
CA THR A 128 6.38 -5.54 13.53
C THR A 128 5.81 -6.97 13.59
N PHE A 129 4.57 -7.17 13.12
CA PHE A 129 3.97 -8.51 12.98
C PHE A 129 4.84 -9.44 12.15
N ALA A 130 5.27 -8.98 10.97
CA ALA A 130 6.01 -9.81 10.02
C ALA A 130 7.40 -10.22 10.53
N THR A 131 8.03 -9.39 11.36
CA THR A 131 9.44 -9.58 11.77
C THR A 131 9.59 -9.95 13.25
N GLY A 132 8.56 -9.71 14.08
CA GLY A 132 8.64 -9.86 15.53
C GLY A 132 9.61 -8.88 16.19
N THR A 133 9.86 -7.73 15.55
CA THR A 133 10.79 -6.70 16.03
C THR A 133 10.16 -5.31 15.99
N ASP A 134 10.68 -4.38 16.78
CA ASP A 134 10.27 -2.98 16.82
C ASP A 134 10.77 -2.16 15.62
N PRO A 135 10.27 -0.92 15.42
CA PRO A 135 10.65 -0.05 14.31
C PRO A 135 12.16 0.22 14.20
N SER A 136 12.89 0.28 15.31
CA SER A 136 14.34 0.51 15.28
C SER A 136 15.14 -0.66 14.70
N ARG A 137 14.53 -1.84 14.59
CA ARG A 137 15.12 -3.06 14.03
C ARG A 137 14.60 -3.38 12.63
N HIS A 138 13.32 -3.11 12.33
CA HIS A 138 12.81 -3.33 10.96
C HIS A 138 12.87 -2.08 10.06
N GLY A 139 13.15 -0.89 10.60
CA GLY A 139 13.44 0.34 9.85
C GLY A 139 12.22 1.01 9.20
N ILE A 140 11.00 0.61 9.52
CA ILE A 140 9.76 1.22 9.02
C ILE A 140 9.11 2.00 10.17
N TYR A 141 8.97 3.32 9.99
CA TYR A 141 8.41 4.22 11.00
C TYR A 141 7.14 4.94 10.55
N ASP A 142 6.89 4.96 9.21
CA ASP A 142 5.77 5.65 8.60
C ASP A 142 5.60 5.14 7.15
N PHE A 143 4.60 5.59 6.41
CA PHE A 143 4.48 5.43 4.95
C PHE A 143 5.62 6.10 4.20
N ILE A 144 6.10 7.23 4.73
CA ILE A 144 7.22 7.98 4.17
C ILE A 144 8.41 7.98 5.13
N ALA A 145 9.59 8.02 4.57
CA ALA A 145 10.83 8.29 5.27
C ALA A 145 11.44 9.56 4.69
N ARG A 146 12.34 10.20 5.43
CA ARG A 146 13.11 11.32 4.90
C ARG A 146 14.46 10.85 4.34
N ASP A 147 15.00 11.60 3.41
CA ASP A 147 16.43 11.57 3.13
C ASP A 147 17.13 12.59 4.06
N PRO A 148 17.98 12.18 5.00
CA PRO A 148 18.57 13.12 5.96
C PRO A 148 19.51 14.13 5.29
N ARG A 149 20.01 13.88 4.08
CA ARG A 149 20.89 14.80 3.35
C ARG A 149 20.14 15.95 2.68
N THR A 150 18.95 15.66 2.17
CA THR A 150 18.14 16.58 1.36
C THR A 150 16.83 16.98 2.02
N TYR A 151 16.46 16.32 3.12
CA TYR A 151 15.16 16.41 3.82
C TYR A 151 13.96 15.95 2.96
N ALA A 152 14.20 15.56 1.71
CA ALA A 152 13.14 15.13 0.81
C ALA A 152 12.44 13.87 1.30
N PRO A 153 11.11 13.80 1.20
CA PRO A 153 10.37 12.59 1.50
C PRO A 153 10.63 11.50 0.47
N LYS A 154 10.63 10.26 0.92
CA LYS A 154 10.71 9.06 0.09
C LYS A 154 9.82 7.98 0.65
N LEU A 155 9.42 7.00 -0.15
CA LEU A 155 8.68 5.84 0.37
C LEU A 155 9.53 5.08 1.40
N SER A 156 8.91 4.67 2.51
CA SER A 156 9.57 3.87 3.53
C SER A 156 9.66 2.39 3.16
N SER A 157 8.76 1.92 2.29
CA SER A 157 8.57 0.50 1.98
C SER A 157 9.57 -0.07 0.97
N SER A 158 9.86 0.71 -0.06
CA SER A 158 10.70 0.26 -1.18
C SER A 158 11.37 1.42 -1.90
N GLU A 159 12.48 1.12 -2.57
CA GLU A 159 13.16 2.10 -3.41
C GLU A 159 13.61 1.48 -4.73
N VAL A 160 13.66 2.31 -5.76
CA VAL A 160 14.29 1.96 -7.03
C VAL A 160 15.78 2.22 -6.89
N TYR A 161 16.60 1.20 -7.11
CA TYR A 161 18.05 1.32 -7.01
C TYR A 161 18.73 1.04 -8.36
N GLY A 162 19.99 1.47 -8.47
CA GLY A 162 20.80 1.33 -9.66
C GLY A 162 20.83 2.59 -10.52
N ARG A 163 21.89 2.75 -11.31
CA ARG A 163 22.01 3.83 -12.29
C ARG A 163 21.54 3.33 -13.64
N SER A 164 20.50 3.93 -14.16
CA SER A 164 20.08 3.73 -15.54
C SER A 164 21.14 4.34 -16.47
N ARG A 165 22.15 3.55 -16.87
CA ARG A 165 23.00 3.90 -17.99
C ARG A 165 22.25 3.54 -19.27
N PHE A 166 22.15 4.48 -20.19
CA PHE A 166 21.49 4.23 -21.46
C PHE A 166 22.51 4.28 -22.60
N ALA A 167 22.45 3.30 -23.50
CA ALA A 167 23.02 3.44 -24.83
C ALA A 167 21.95 4.03 -25.75
N ARG A 168 22.32 5.00 -26.58
CA ARG A 168 21.46 5.50 -27.65
C ARG A 168 21.75 4.72 -28.93
N ILE A 169 20.71 4.16 -29.55
CA ILE A 169 20.77 3.54 -30.88
C ILE A 169 19.63 4.18 -31.68
N GLY A 170 19.96 5.16 -32.50
CA GLY A 170 18.97 5.99 -33.15
C GLY A 170 18.06 6.70 -32.14
N PRO A 171 16.72 6.66 -32.32
CA PRO A 171 15.77 7.27 -31.37
C PRO A 171 15.59 6.48 -30.06
N PHE A 172 16.19 5.30 -29.95
CA PHE A 172 15.98 4.41 -28.81
C PHE A 172 17.04 4.58 -27.73
N ARG A 173 16.59 4.60 -26.47
CA ARG A 173 17.42 4.55 -25.27
C ARG A 173 17.41 3.11 -24.74
N ILE A 174 18.48 2.38 -24.93
CA ILE A 174 18.60 1.02 -24.42
C ILE A 174 19.27 1.08 -23.05
N PRO A 175 18.60 0.65 -21.96
CA PRO A 175 19.20 0.66 -20.64
C PRO A 175 20.41 -0.27 -20.59
N ARG A 176 21.56 0.28 -20.18
CA ARG A 176 22.77 -0.47 -19.82
C ARG A 176 22.99 -0.37 -18.33
N GLY A 177 22.67 -1.41 -17.59
CA GLY A 177 22.84 -1.50 -16.15
C GLY A 177 21.59 -2.03 -15.46
N GLY A 178 21.76 -2.73 -14.35
CA GLY A 178 20.67 -3.24 -13.55
C GLY A 178 20.05 -2.11 -12.73
N THR A 179 18.81 -1.73 -13.03
CA THR A 179 17.92 -1.05 -12.09
C THR A 179 17.01 -2.08 -11.48
N GLY A 180 16.69 -1.94 -10.20
CA GLY A 180 15.81 -2.87 -9.52
C GLY A 180 14.98 -2.15 -8.47
N ILE A 181 14.00 -2.87 -7.92
CA ILE A 181 13.27 -2.43 -6.73
C ILE A 181 13.72 -3.30 -5.58
N ARG A 182 14.07 -2.68 -4.45
CA ARG A 182 14.35 -3.40 -3.21
C ARG A 182 13.42 -2.94 -2.09
N GLY A 183 13.00 -3.89 -1.26
CA GLY A 183 12.30 -3.58 -0.02
C GLY A 183 13.25 -2.91 0.97
N LEU A 184 12.73 -1.95 1.71
CA LEU A 184 13.48 -1.21 2.73
C LEU A 184 13.27 -1.77 4.13
N ARG A 185 12.22 -2.57 4.35
CA ARG A 185 12.03 -3.29 5.60
C ARG A 185 13.27 -4.14 5.89
N ARG A 186 13.83 -3.95 7.06
CA ARG A 186 14.94 -4.71 7.61
C ARG A 186 14.40 -5.87 8.45
N SER A 187 15.28 -6.67 9.02
CA SER A 187 14.95 -7.90 9.74
C SER A 187 14.30 -8.97 8.85
N ARG A 188 14.34 -10.20 9.32
CA ARG A 188 13.77 -11.35 8.60
C ARG A 188 12.31 -11.52 8.97
N THR A 189 11.49 -11.82 8.00
CA THR A 189 10.10 -12.17 8.24
C THR A 189 9.98 -13.58 8.81
N PHE A 190 8.95 -13.84 9.63
CA PHE A 190 8.76 -15.16 10.21
C PHE A 190 8.48 -16.24 9.16
N TRP A 191 7.85 -15.90 8.03
CA TRP A 191 7.67 -16.84 6.91
C TRP A 191 8.97 -17.13 6.16
N SER A 192 9.95 -16.22 6.16
CA SER A 192 11.29 -16.53 5.64
C SER A 192 12.04 -17.46 6.58
N VAL A 193 11.85 -17.35 7.89
CA VAL A 193 12.37 -18.30 8.88
C VAL A 193 11.72 -19.68 8.70
N LEU A 194 10.40 -19.74 8.51
CA LEU A 194 9.68 -20.96 8.22
C LEU A 194 10.18 -21.66 6.94
N THR A 195 10.60 -20.87 5.94
CA THR A 195 11.22 -21.38 4.70
C THR A 195 12.49 -22.18 4.98
N ASP A 196 13.34 -21.74 5.89
CA ASP A 196 14.58 -22.47 6.26
C ASP A 196 14.26 -23.84 6.85
N HIS A 197 13.11 -23.96 7.48
CA HIS A 197 12.61 -25.22 8.06
C HIS A 197 11.74 -26.03 7.09
N GLY A 198 11.59 -25.61 5.84
CA GLY A 198 10.78 -26.28 4.81
C GLY A 198 9.28 -26.24 5.11
N VAL A 199 8.81 -25.28 5.88
CA VAL A 199 7.39 -25.07 6.17
C VAL A 199 6.77 -24.18 5.10
N PHE A 200 5.82 -24.74 4.34
CA PHE A 200 5.14 -24.04 3.28
C PHE A 200 4.30 -22.86 3.83
N SER A 201 4.43 -21.71 3.22
CA SER A 201 3.73 -20.49 3.63
C SER A 201 2.96 -19.87 2.47
N SER A 202 1.67 -19.58 2.69
CA SER A 202 0.84 -18.76 1.80
C SER A 202 0.65 -17.39 2.44
N VAL A 203 1.24 -16.36 1.82
CA VAL A 203 1.22 -14.98 2.34
C VAL A 203 0.49 -14.10 1.35
N LEU A 204 -0.70 -13.64 1.72
CA LEU A 204 -1.60 -12.89 0.84
C LEU A 204 -1.84 -11.49 1.37
N ARG A 205 -1.51 -10.49 0.56
CA ARG A 205 -1.87 -9.09 0.80
C ARG A 205 -1.39 -8.51 2.14
N VAL A 206 -0.40 -9.13 2.79
CA VAL A 206 0.22 -8.56 3.98
C VAL A 206 0.92 -7.24 3.62
N PRO A 207 0.69 -6.13 4.34
CA PRO A 207 1.35 -4.86 4.06
C PRO A 207 2.88 -4.94 4.06
N ILE A 208 3.50 -4.06 3.27
CA ILE A 208 4.97 -3.96 3.12
C ILE A 208 5.62 -5.28 2.62
N THR A 209 4.92 -5.99 1.73
CA THR A 209 5.46 -7.20 1.07
C THR A 209 5.78 -6.97 -0.42
N PHE A 210 5.90 -5.71 -0.86
CA PHE A 210 6.40 -5.37 -2.18
C PHE A 210 7.80 -4.73 -2.08
N PRO A 211 8.78 -5.20 -2.89
CA PRO A 211 8.75 -6.38 -3.77
C PRO A 211 8.64 -7.69 -2.99
N VAL A 212 8.05 -8.72 -3.63
CA VAL A 212 7.80 -10.02 -3.01
C VAL A 212 9.07 -10.77 -2.62
N GLU A 213 9.03 -11.46 -1.48
CA GLU A 213 10.13 -12.27 -0.97
C GLU A 213 10.11 -13.69 -1.58
N LYS A 214 11.30 -14.29 -1.70
CA LYS A 214 11.44 -15.71 -2.06
C LYS A 214 11.22 -16.58 -0.83
N ILE A 215 10.15 -17.37 -0.84
CA ILE A 215 9.78 -18.26 0.27
C ILE A 215 9.52 -19.69 -0.21
N ASP A 216 9.52 -20.65 0.70
CA ASP A 216 8.94 -21.96 0.42
C ASP A 216 7.43 -21.85 0.51
N GLY A 217 6.79 -21.46 -0.59
CA GLY A 217 5.38 -21.13 -0.59
C GLY A 217 4.96 -20.22 -1.73
N VAL A 218 3.88 -19.49 -1.48
CA VAL A 218 3.31 -18.52 -2.40
C VAL A 218 3.06 -17.19 -1.70
N MET A 219 3.24 -16.10 -2.45
CA MET A 219 3.01 -14.75 -1.93
C MET A 219 2.29 -13.90 -2.98
N VAL A 220 1.31 -13.09 -2.54
CA VAL A 220 0.76 -11.97 -3.29
C VAL A 220 1.07 -10.70 -2.50
N ALA A 221 1.72 -9.75 -3.14
CA ALA A 221 2.11 -8.50 -2.52
C ALA A 221 0.91 -7.71 -2.02
N GLY A 222 1.07 -7.06 -0.86
CA GLY A 222 0.09 -6.18 -0.24
C GLY A 222 0.38 -4.70 -0.48
N MET A 223 0.17 -3.89 0.56
CA MET A 223 0.35 -2.44 0.56
C MET A 223 1.70 -2.02 -0.04
N CYS A 224 1.69 -0.88 -0.75
CA CYS A 224 2.81 -0.25 -1.45
C CYS A 224 3.19 -0.87 -2.81
N VAL A 225 2.37 -1.76 -3.39
CA VAL A 225 2.48 -2.06 -4.83
C VAL A 225 2.04 -0.81 -5.60
N PRO A 226 2.88 -0.25 -6.49
CA PRO A 226 2.50 0.91 -7.28
C PRO A 226 1.50 0.55 -8.39
N ASP A 227 0.86 1.56 -8.96
CA ASP A 227 0.15 1.43 -10.22
C ASP A 227 1.12 1.29 -11.41
N LEU A 228 0.60 1.08 -12.61
CA LEU A 228 1.44 0.93 -13.80
C LEU A 228 2.17 2.23 -14.19
N ARG A 229 1.70 3.39 -13.77
CA ARG A 229 2.36 4.70 -13.93
C ARG A 229 3.53 4.88 -12.96
N GLY A 230 3.62 4.04 -11.92
CA GLY A 230 4.62 4.12 -10.85
C GLY A 230 4.20 5.01 -9.69
N SER A 231 2.93 5.41 -9.62
CA SER A 231 2.35 6.14 -8.49
C SER A 231 1.75 5.19 -7.45
N GLN A 232 1.34 5.73 -6.30
CA GLN A 232 0.60 4.96 -5.28
C GLN A 232 -0.91 4.90 -5.56
N GLY A 233 -1.31 5.19 -6.79
CA GLY A 233 -2.68 5.19 -7.28
C GLY A 233 -3.11 6.59 -7.72
N SER A 234 -3.21 6.81 -9.04
CA SER A 234 -3.76 8.04 -9.62
C SER A 234 -4.88 7.68 -10.57
N PHE A 235 -6.11 8.08 -10.22
CA PHE A 235 -7.28 7.85 -11.06
C PHE A 235 -7.24 8.68 -12.35
N THR A 236 -8.10 8.34 -13.29
CA THR A 236 -8.36 9.16 -14.48
C THR A 236 -9.84 9.53 -14.50
N PHE A 237 -10.13 10.79 -14.80
CA PHE A 237 -11.49 11.30 -14.95
C PHE A 237 -11.72 11.73 -16.39
N ILE A 238 -12.61 11.04 -17.09
CA ILE A 238 -12.96 11.29 -18.49
C ILE A 238 -14.22 12.13 -18.50
N THR A 239 -14.16 13.35 -19.05
CA THR A 239 -15.31 14.26 -18.99
C THR A 239 -15.47 15.12 -20.24
N SER A 240 -16.70 15.43 -20.59
CA SER A 240 -17.04 16.43 -21.60
C SER A 240 -17.05 17.87 -21.04
N GLU A 241 -16.98 18.02 -19.70
CA GLU A 241 -16.99 19.30 -19.01
C GLU A 241 -15.74 19.46 -18.13
N PRO A 242 -14.56 19.79 -18.71
CA PRO A 242 -13.30 19.83 -17.95
C PRO A 242 -13.28 20.88 -16.83
N ALA A 243 -14.08 21.92 -16.91
CA ALA A 243 -14.19 22.93 -15.83
C ALA A 243 -14.84 22.38 -14.53
N LYS A 244 -15.56 21.25 -14.63
CA LYS A 244 -16.19 20.57 -13.49
C LYS A 244 -15.41 19.33 -13.06
N ALA A 245 -14.24 19.06 -13.66
CA ALA A 245 -13.42 17.92 -13.29
C ALA A 245 -12.89 18.07 -11.85
N PRO A 246 -12.73 16.95 -11.10
CA PRO A 246 -12.09 16.96 -9.79
C PRO A 246 -10.63 17.46 -9.89
N HIS A 247 -10.13 18.07 -8.81
CA HIS A 247 -8.78 18.64 -8.81
C HIS A 247 -7.65 17.61 -8.84
N GLY A 248 -7.91 16.42 -8.30
CA GLY A 248 -6.94 15.32 -8.30
C GLY A 248 -7.06 14.42 -9.53
N GLY A 249 -6.11 13.48 -9.65
CA GLY A 249 -6.07 12.53 -10.75
C GLY A 249 -5.64 13.13 -12.09
N VAL A 250 -5.97 12.43 -13.18
CA VAL A 250 -5.68 12.83 -14.56
C VAL A 250 -6.99 13.10 -15.29
N THR A 251 -7.22 14.32 -15.73
CA THR A 251 -8.42 14.67 -16.52
C THR A 251 -8.17 14.39 -18.00
N VAL A 252 -9.10 13.69 -18.65
CA VAL A 252 -9.13 13.41 -20.09
C VAL A 252 -10.42 13.98 -20.66
N VAL A 253 -10.31 14.84 -21.65
CA VAL A 253 -11.46 15.49 -22.26
C VAL A 253 -12.02 14.63 -23.39
N ILE A 254 -13.35 14.46 -23.42
CA ILE A 254 -14.08 13.75 -24.46
C ILE A 254 -15.18 14.66 -25.05
N PRO A 255 -15.53 14.56 -26.34
CA PRO A 255 -16.70 15.25 -26.88
C PRO A 255 -18.00 14.86 -26.17
N GLN A 256 -18.99 15.78 -26.18
CA GLN A 256 -20.27 15.56 -25.48
C GLN A 256 -21.06 14.36 -26.03
N ASP A 257 -20.92 14.07 -27.32
CA ASP A 257 -21.55 12.90 -27.94
C ASP A 257 -20.73 11.60 -27.83
N GLY A 258 -19.64 11.65 -27.05
CA GLY A 258 -18.67 10.57 -26.95
C GLY A 258 -17.60 10.63 -28.04
N GLY A 259 -16.73 9.63 -28.05
CA GLY A 259 -15.64 9.53 -29.02
C GLY A 259 -14.50 8.65 -28.53
N ASP A 260 -13.40 8.72 -29.26
CA ASP A 260 -12.15 8.05 -28.90
C ASP A 260 -11.28 9.00 -28.07
N VAL A 261 -10.71 8.50 -27.00
CA VAL A 261 -9.77 9.24 -26.15
C VAL A 261 -8.50 8.41 -25.90
N ASP A 262 -7.39 9.09 -25.77
CA ASP A 262 -6.12 8.48 -25.43
C ASP A 262 -5.88 8.62 -23.90
N ILE A 263 -5.85 7.49 -23.21
CA ILE A 263 -5.59 7.42 -21.78
C ILE A 263 -4.07 7.45 -21.55
N PRO A 264 -3.52 8.46 -20.86
CA PRO A 264 -2.10 8.49 -20.51
C PRO A 264 -1.73 7.31 -19.62
N GLY A 265 -0.66 6.61 -20.00
CA GLY A 265 -0.18 5.40 -19.34
C GLY A 265 1.17 5.59 -18.65
N PRO A 266 1.97 4.51 -18.56
CA PRO A 266 3.33 4.57 -18.01
C PRO A 266 4.30 5.32 -18.93
N PRO A 267 5.42 5.81 -18.37
CA PRO A 267 6.52 6.32 -19.19
C PRO A 267 7.09 5.21 -20.09
N SER A 268 7.46 5.58 -21.30
CA SER A 268 8.07 4.62 -22.22
C SER A 268 9.43 4.15 -21.70
N PRO A 269 9.69 2.82 -21.66
CA PRO A 269 10.99 2.31 -21.27
C PRO A 269 12.09 2.61 -22.30
N LEU A 270 11.73 2.97 -23.52
CA LEU A 270 12.65 3.13 -24.66
C LEU A 270 12.80 4.56 -25.14
N LYS A 271 11.84 5.43 -24.88
CA LYS A 271 11.81 6.82 -25.35
C LYS A 271 11.43 7.76 -24.19
N GLN A 272 11.67 9.06 -24.37
CA GLN A 272 11.20 10.08 -23.42
C GLN A 272 9.78 10.53 -23.77
N GLU A 273 8.83 9.61 -23.69
CA GLU A 273 7.41 9.86 -23.95
C GLU A 273 6.53 9.09 -22.96
N THR A 274 5.35 9.55 -22.72
CA THR A 274 4.30 8.81 -22.00
C THR A 274 3.56 7.95 -23.02
N LEU A 275 3.42 6.66 -22.73
CA LEU A 275 2.62 5.76 -23.56
C LEU A 275 1.14 6.06 -23.38
N SER A 276 0.32 5.80 -24.37
CA SER A 276 -1.14 5.92 -24.27
C SER A 276 -1.85 4.66 -24.73
N ALA A 277 -3.09 4.51 -24.26
CA ALA A 277 -4.01 3.45 -24.69
C ALA A 277 -5.34 4.08 -25.10
N ARG A 278 -5.85 3.67 -26.27
CA ARG A 278 -7.11 4.18 -26.78
C ARG A 278 -8.31 3.53 -26.11
N VAL A 279 -9.26 4.35 -25.71
CA VAL A 279 -10.57 3.99 -25.16
C VAL A 279 -11.61 4.77 -25.94
N ALA A 280 -12.75 4.13 -26.24
CA ALA A 280 -13.87 4.81 -26.86
C ALA A 280 -15.10 4.73 -25.96
N ILE A 281 -15.80 5.84 -25.79
CA ILE A 281 -17.13 5.91 -25.17
C ILE A 281 -18.07 6.42 -26.25
N ARG A 282 -19.05 5.62 -26.64
CA ARG A 282 -19.93 5.93 -27.76
C ARG A 282 -21.38 5.72 -27.40
N ARG A 283 -22.21 6.59 -27.91
CA ARG A 283 -23.65 6.42 -27.90
C ARG A 283 -24.03 5.40 -28.97
N VAL A 284 -24.77 4.38 -28.61
CA VAL A 284 -25.25 3.30 -29.51
C VAL A 284 -26.73 3.07 -29.35
N GLY A 285 -27.40 2.68 -30.46
CA GLY A 285 -28.85 2.55 -30.50
C GLY A 285 -29.55 3.85 -30.88
N THR A 286 -30.87 3.82 -30.96
CA THR A 286 -31.72 4.97 -31.29
C THR A 286 -32.98 4.95 -30.43
N GLY A 287 -33.53 6.12 -30.10
CA GLY A 287 -34.77 6.27 -29.32
C GLY A 287 -34.64 5.64 -27.93
N SER A 288 -35.65 4.87 -27.48
CA SER A 288 -35.67 4.24 -26.16
C SER A 288 -34.60 3.15 -25.96
N GLY A 289 -33.89 2.73 -27.01
CA GLY A 289 -32.78 1.79 -26.97
C GLY A 289 -31.39 2.45 -26.92
N GLU A 290 -31.34 3.76 -26.81
CA GLU A 290 -30.07 4.51 -26.75
C GLU A 290 -29.34 4.24 -25.43
N ARG A 291 -28.06 3.90 -25.54
CA ARG A 291 -27.15 3.66 -24.39
C ARG A 291 -25.74 4.05 -24.74
N PHE A 292 -24.92 4.28 -23.72
CA PHE A 292 -23.47 4.41 -23.89
C PHE A 292 -22.79 3.05 -23.81
N GLU A 293 -21.79 2.87 -24.68
CA GLU A 293 -20.93 1.69 -24.72
C GLU A 293 -19.47 2.12 -24.57
N LEU A 294 -18.76 1.42 -23.70
CA LEU A 294 -17.33 1.53 -23.55
C LEU A 294 -16.63 0.48 -24.42
N ALA A 295 -15.64 0.91 -25.18
CA ALA A 295 -14.81 0.04 -26.00
C ALA A 295 -13.34 0.18 -25.66
N VAL A 296 -12.70 -0.95 -25.33
CA VAL A 296 -11.26 -1.05 -25.06
C VAL A 296 -10.68 -2.19 -25.91
N GLY A 297 -9.91 -1.86 -26.93
CA GLY A 297 -9.44 -2.86 -27.89
C GLY A 297 -10.61 -3.60 -28.58
N LYS A 298 -10.77 -4.89 -28.31
CA LYS A 298 -11.87 -5.71 -28.85
C LYS A 298 -13.03 -5.88 -27.86
N GLU A 299 -12.81 -5.52 -26.59
CA GLU A 299 -13.83 -5.64 -25.55
C GLU A 299 -14.85 -4.51 -25.67
N ARG A 300 -16.13 -4.82 -25.47
CA ARG A 300 -17.25 -3.88 -25.48
C ARG A 300 -18.12 -4.16 -24.26
N VAL A 301 -18.46 -3.11 -23.51
CA VAL A 301 -19.35 -3.23 -22.36
C VAL A 301 -20.33 -2.05 -22.33
N PRO A 302 -21.61 -2.27 -22.03
CA PRO A 302 -22.55 -1.19 -21.81
C PRO A 302 -22.13 -0.40 -20.56
N LEU A 303 -22.31 0.91 -20.60
CA LEU A 303 -22.14 1.80 -19.47
C LEU A 303 -23.50 2.11 -18.83
N GLN A 304 -23.54 2.02 -17.51
CA GLN A 304 -24.70 2.41 -16.71
C GLN A 304 -24.22 3.28 -15.55
N GLU A 305 -24.88 4.41 -15.33
CA GLU A 305 -24.54 5.33 -14.23
C GLU A 305 -24.55 4.59 -12.88
N GLY A 306 -23.53 4.85 -12.06
CA GLY A 306 -23.36 4.26 -10.74
C GLY A 306 -22.91 2.79 -10.71
N ILE A 307 -22.67 2.14 -11.87
CA ILE A 307 -22.25 0.73 -11.92
C ILE A 307 -20.84 0.59 -12.49
N TYR A 308 -19.95 -0.06 -11.74
CA TYR A 308 -18.59 -0.37 -12.21
C TYR A 308 -18.61 -1.36 -13.38
N SER A 309 -17.78 -1.09 -14.39
CA SER A 309 -17.48 -2.07 -15.43
C SER A 309 -16.79 -3.31 -14.85
N PRO A 310 -16.81 -4.46 -15.55
CA PRO A 310 -15.80 -5.50 -15.33
C PRO A 310 -14.38 -4.94 -15.48
N TRP A 311 -13.36 -5.75 -15.09
CA TRP A 311 -11.97 -5.41 -15.38
C TRP A 311 -11.74 -5.31 -16.88
N MET A 312 -11.30 -4.15 -17.35
CA MET A 312 -10.94 -3.87 -18.74
C MET A 312 -9.42 -3.81 -18.89
N ARG A 313 -8.88 -4.38 -19.97
CA ARG A 313 -7.43 -4.48 -20.20
C ARG A 313 -6.92 -3.38 -21.11
N LEU A 314 -6.16 -2.44 -20.56
CA LEU A 314 -5.42 -1.42 -21.32
C LEU A 314 -4.08 -1.99 -21.81
N SER A 315 -3.74 -1.69 -23.06
CA SER A 315 -2.49 -2.13 -23.70
C SER A 315 -1.68 -0.92 -24.19
N PHE A 316 -0.49 -0.75 -23.65
CA PHE A 316 0.43 0.34 -23.93
C PHE A 316 1.59 -0.17 -24.77
N ARG A 317 1.62 0.18 -26.06
CA ARG A 317 2.65 -0.29 -27.00
C ARG A 317 3.91 0.58 -26.89
N ALA A 318 5.00 0.04 -26.36
CA ALA A 318 6.29 0.71 -26.27
C ALA A 318 7.13 0.55 -27.56
N ALA A 319 7.05 -0.62 -28.21
CA ALA A 319 7.67 -0.93 -29.51
C ALA A 319 6.98 -2.13 -30.16
N ARG A 320 7.43 -2.51 -31.38
CA ARG A 320 6.97 -3.76 -32.02
C ARG A 320 7.33 -4.95 -31.13
N GLY A 321 6.33 -5.73 -30.74
CA GLY A 321 6.50 -6.88 -29.84
C GLY A 321 6.60 -6.56 -28.35
N MET A 322 6.64 -5.26 -27.96
CA MET A 322 6.70 -4.84 -26.57
C MET A 322 5.44 -4.07 -26.17
N THR A 323 4.65 -4.68 -25.30
CA THR A 323 3.40 -4.09 -24.80
C THR A 323 3.34 -4.26 -23.28
N LEU A 324 3.16 -3.16 -22.57
CA LEU A 324 2.80 -3.15 -21.15
C LEU A 324 1.28 -3.30 -21.02
N ARG A 325 0.83 -4.06 -20.03
CA ARG A 325 -0.60 -4.26 -19.79
C ARG A 325 -0.98 -3.78 -18.40
N GLY A 326 -2.11 -3.08 -18.36
CA GLY A 326 -2.79 -2.71 -17.13
C GLY A 326 -4.23 -3.15 -17.14
N ILE A 327 -4.85 -3.20 -15.96
CA ILE A 327 -6.28 -3.41 -15.78
C ILE A 327 -6.89 -2.23 -15.06
N VAL A 328 -8.12 -1.89 -15.45
CA VAL A 328 -8.90 -0.78 -14.89
C VAL A 328 -10.38 -1.15 -14.81
N ARG A 329 -11.13 -0.46 -13.95
CA ARG A 329 -12.58 -0.43 -13.96
C ARG A 329 -13.05 0.99 -14.24
N PHE A 330 -14.19 1.12 -14.89
CA PHE A 330 -14.84 2.39 -15.17
C PHE A 330 -16.14 2.50 -14.38
N LEU A 331 -16.38 3.68 -13.80
CA LEU A 331 -17.64 4.03 -13.17
C LEU A 331 -18.21 5.26 -13.86
N PRO A 332 -19.28 5.14 -14.63
CA PRO A 332 -20.00 6.30 -15.14
C PRO A 332 -20.65 7.06 -13.98
N VAL A 333 -20.23 8.29 -13.78
CA VAL A 333 -20.76 9.21 -12.76
C VAL A 333 -21.95 9.98 -13.35
N SER A 334 -21.86 10.37 -14.63
CA SER A 334 -22.95 10.95 -15.40
C SER A 334 -22.84 10.58 -16.87
N LEU A 335 -23.97 10.29 -17.49
CA LEU A 335 -24.11 10.03 -18.92
C LEU A 335 -25.25 10.86 -19.54
N ASN A 336 -26.04 11.57 -18.69
CA ASN A 336 -27.17 12.40 -19.10
C ASN A 336 -26.74 13.89 -19.13
N GLY A 337 -26.82 14.52 -20.28
CA GLY A 337 -26.43 15.92 -20.48
C GLY A 337 -24.92 16.16 -20.60
N SER A 338 -24.10 15.45 -19.84
CA SER A 338 -22.63 15.47 -19.97
C SER A 338 -22.06 14.09 -19.67
N ILE A 339 -20.90 13.79 -20.29
CA ILE A 339 -20.17 12.56 -20.01
C ILE A 339 -19.19 12.82 -18.86
N ALA A 340 -19.32 12.04 -17.79
CA ALA A 340 -18.40 12.03 -16.66
C ALA A 340 -18.18 10.57 -16.24
N VAL A 341 -16.97 10.06 -16.44
CA VAL A 341 -16.61 8.67 -16.16
C VAL A 341 -15.32 8.64 -15.34
N TYR A 342 -15.41 8.11 -14.14
CA TYR A 342 -14.25 7.78 -13.32
C TYR A 342 -13.63 6.47 -13.83
N MET A 343 -12.34 6.43 -13.92
CA MET A 343 -11.54 5.24 -14.20
C MET A 343 -10.54 5.02 -13.07
N THR A 344 -10.52 3.83 -12.50
CA THR A 344 -9.57 3.46 -11.44
C THR A 344 -8.11 3.68 -11.86
N PRO A 345 -7.17 3.83 -10.93
CA PRO A 345 -5.74 3.77 -11.25
C PRO A 345 -5.42 2.57 -12.15
N ILE A 346 -4.45 2.74 -13.05
CA ILE A 346 -4.07 1.69 -13.99
C ILE A 346 -3.25 0.63 -13.25
N GLN A 347 -3.89 -0.42 -12.82
CA GLN A 347 -3.27 -1.48 -12.04
C GLN A 347 -2.46 -2.43 -12.93
N ILE A 348 -1.49 -3.10 -12.34
CA ILE A 348 -0.67 -4.10 -13.04
C ILE A 348 -1.55 -5.30 -13.40
N ASP A 349 -1.59 -5.71 -14.68
CA ASP A 349 -2.33 -6.91 -15.12
C ASP A 349 -1.74 -8.16 -14.46
N PRO A 350 -2.48 -8.88 -13.57
CA PRO A 350 -1.96 -10.07 -12.89
C PRO A 350 -1.68 -11.24 -13.83
N GLU A 351 -2.25 -11.27 -15.04
CA GLU A 351 -1.94 -12.27 -16.06
C GLU A 351 -0.66 -11.97 -16.84
N ARG A 352 -0.24 -10.70 -16.90
CA ARG A 352 1.02 -10.26 -17.54
C ARG A 352 1.67 -9.15 -16.72
N PRO A 353 2.12 -9.48 -15.50
CA PRO A 353 2.59 -8.46 -14.57
C PRO A 353 3.88 -7.80 -15.08
N ALA A 354 3.83 -6.48 -15.17
CA ALA A 354 4.98 -5.65 -15.52
C ALA A 354 6.01 -5.56 -14.38
N MET A 355 5.61 -5.91 -13.17
CA MET A 355 6.45 -6.00 -11.97
C MET A 355 6.05 -7.25 -11.18
N PRO A 356 6.96 -7.85 -10.38
CA PRO A 356 6.67 -9.07 -9.64
C PRO A 356 5.70 -8.79 -8.47
N VAL A 357 4.41 -8.92 -8.72
CA VAL A 357 3.34 -8.77 -7.71
C VAL A 357 3.06 -10.06 -6.93
N SER A 358 3.69 -11.17 -7.34
CA SER A 358 3.57 -12.46 -6.65
C SER A 358 4.87 -13.26 -6.66
N TYR A 359 5.01 -14.16 -5.70
CA TYR A 359 6.05 -15.18 -5.70
C TYR A 359 5.42 -16.59 -5.58
N PRO A 360 5.82 -17.54 -6.42
CA PRO A 360 6.53 -17.33 -7.70
C PRO A 360 5.73 -16.44 -8.66
N ASN A 361 6.39 -15.83 -9.64
CA ASN A 361 5.73 -14.89 -10.58
C ASN A 361 4.50 -15.49 -11.28
N VAL A 362 4.50 -16.80 -11.51
CA VAL A 362 3.37 -17.52 -12.11
C VAL A 362 2.15 -17.61 -11.18
N PHE A 363 2.28 -17.27 -9.91
CA PHE A 363 1.18 -17.42 -8.95
C PHE A 363 0.06 -16.41 -9.19
N SER A 364 0.37 -15.15 -9.52
CA SER A 364 -0.64 -14.17 -9.90
C SER A 364 -1.37 -14.57 -11.18
N ILE A 365 -0.63 -15.14 -12.15
CA ILE A 365 -1.20 -15.67 -13.40
C ILE A 365 -2.17 -16.83 -13.09
N HIS A 366 -1.75 -17.77 -12.23
CA HIS A 366 -2.58 -18.88 -11.79
C HIS A 366 -3.88 -18.41 -11.13
N LEU A 367 -3.79 -17.46 -10.18
CA LEU A 367 -4.96 -16.91 -9.51
C LEU A 367 -5.89 -16.19 -10.50
N ALA A 368 -5.35 -15.34 -11.37
CA ALA A 368 -6.13 -14.61 -12.35
C ALA A 368 -6.84 -15.50 -13.37
N LYS A 369 -6.21 -16.63 -13.75
CA LYS A 369 -6.84 -17.64 -14.62
C LYS A 369 -7.94 -18.42 -13.94
N LEU A 370 -7.84 -18.62 -12.65
CA LEU A 370 -8.78 -19.44 -11.86
C LEU A 370 -9.95 -18.63 -11.31
N LEU A 371 -9.68 -17.43 -10.79
CA LEU A 371 -10.63 -16.60 -10.06
C LEU A 371 -11.07 -15.36 -10.85
N GLY A 372 -10.46 -15.11 -12.00
CA GLY A 372 -10.62 -13.87 -12.75
C GLY A 372 -9.54 -12.84 -12.41
N PRO A 373 -9.43 -11.74 -13.20
CA PRO A 373 -8.55 -10.62 -12.89
C PRO A 373 -8.87 -10.03 -11.52
N PHE A 374 -7.86 -9.55 -10.82
CA PHE A 374 -7.99 -9.01 -9.47
C PHE A 374 -7.12 -7.77 -9.26
N GLY A 375 -7.48 -6.95 -8.30
CA GLY A 375 -6.77 -5.74 -7.94
C GLY A 375 -5.35 -6.01 -7.44
N THR A 376 -4.36 -5.36 -8.05
CA THR A 376 -2.93 -5.52 -7.73
C THR A 376 -2.31 -4.30 -7.07
N LEU A 377 -2.96 -3.14 -7.09
CA LEU A 377 -2.52 -1.93 -6.40
C LEU A 377 -2.37 -2.17 -4.89
N GLY A 378 -1.42 -1.52 -4.26
CA GLY A 378 -1.16 -1.68 -2.83
C GLY A 378 -2.32 -1.19 -1.96
N LEU A 379 -2.86 -0.02 -2.30
CA LEU A 379 -4.05 0.58 -1.71
C LEU A 379 -5.13 0.61 -2.80
N LEU A 380 -6.10 -0.29 -2.69
CA LEU A 380 -7.06 -0.54 -3.78
C LEU A 380 -8.19 0.47 -3.80
N GLU A 381 -8.73 0.80 -2.64
CA GLU A 381 -9.85 1.71 -2.48
C GLU A 381 -9.38 3.15 -2.68
N ASP A 382 -10.00 3.84 -3.64
CA ASP A 382 -9.55 5.17 -4.06
C ASP A 382 -10.09 6.28 -3.16
N THR A 383 -9.44 6.44 -2.01
CA THR A 383 -9.78 7.50 -1.05
C THR A 383 -9.55 8.90 -1.62
N THR A 384 -8.60 9.05 -2.55
CA THR A 384 -8.35 10.33 -3.23
C THR A 384 -9.52 10.70 -4.13
N ALA A 385 -10.01 9.76 -4.94
CA ALA A 385 -11.16 9.99 -5.81
C ALA A 385 -12.42 10.38 -5.02
N LEU A 386 -12.64 9.75 -3.85
CA LEU A 386 -13.74 10.13 -2.97
C LEU A 386 -13.53 11.53 -2.36
N ASN A 387 -12.34 11.83 -1.84
CA ASN A 387 -12.05 13.15 -1.25
C ASN A 387 -12.19 14.29 -2.26
N ASP A 388 -11.75 14.07 -3.50
CA ASP A 388 -11.77 15.07 -4.56
C ASP A 388 -13.12 15.13 -5.30
N GLY A 389 -14.06 14.25 -4.94
CA GLY A 389 -15.41 14.23 -5.51
C GLY A 389 -15.50 13.62 -6.91
N ALA A 390 -14.49 12.84 -7.33
CA ALA A 390 -14.53 12.07 -8.57
C ALA A 390 -15.52 10.89 -8.51
N ILE A 391 -15.76 10.37 -7.31
CA ILE A 391 -16.80 9.40 -6.97
C ILE A 391 -17.52 9.84 -5.71
N ASP A 392 -18.73 9.39 -5.51
CA ASP A 392 -19.50 9.58 -4.28
C ASP A 392 -19.25 8.45 -3.28
N GLU A 393 -19.90 8.54 -2.12
CA GLU A 393 -19.81 7.54 -1.06
C GLU A 393 -20.30 6.15 -1.52
N GLN A 394 -21.34 6.10 -2.36
CA GLN A 394 -21.82 4.81 -2.86
C GLN A 394 -20.83 4.17 -3.83
N GLY A 395 -20.28 4.96 -4.76
CA GLY A 395 -19.24 4.48 -5.68
C GLY A 395 -18.00 3.98 -4.94
N PHE A 396 -17.63 4.61 -3.83
CA PHE A 396 -16.52 4.13 -2.98
C PHE A 396 -16.85 2.81 -2.27
N LEU A 397 -18.06 2.68 -1.68
CA LEU A 397 -18.51 1.44 -1.03
C LEU A 397 -18.54 0.27 -2.01
N ASP A 398 -19.11 0.50 -3.21
CA ASP A 398 -19.19 -0.52 -4.24
C ASP A 398 -17.79 -0.98 -4.68
N GLN A 399 -16.85 -0.03 -4.86
CA GLN A 399 -15.45 -0.33 -5.16
C GLN A 399 -14.79 -1.17 -4.05
N ALA A 400 -14.96 -0.77 -2.79
CA ALA A 400 -14.38 -1.45 -1.65
C ALA A 400 -14.90 -2.89 -1.54
N TYR A 401 -16.19 -3.09 -1.73
CA TYR A 401 -16.78 -4.44 -1.68
C TYR A 401 -16.37 -5.31 -2.87
N LEU A 402 -16.22 -4.76 -4.08
CA LEU A 402 -15.69 -5.50 -5.23
C LEU A 402 -14.29 -6.06 -4.92
N TYR A 403 -13.40 -5.25 -4.35
CA TYR A 403 -12.06 -5.70 -3.98
C TYR A 403 -12.06 -6.67 -2.79
N HIS A 404 -12.96 -6.47 -1.85
CA HIS A 404 -13.15 -7.40 -0.74
C HIS A 404 -13.53 -8.81 -1.22
N GLU A 405 -14.49 -8.92 -2.13
CA GLU A 405 -14.94 -10.21 -2.69
C GLU A 405 -13.80 -10.91 -3.47
N GLU A 406 -13.01 -10.16 -4.26
CA GLU A 406 -11.81 -10.72 -4.93
C GLU A 406 -10.84 -11.32 -3.92
N ARG A 407 -10.62 -10.64 -2.78
CA ARG A 407 -9.72 -11.10 -1.71
C ARG A 407 -10.30 -12.30 -0.95
N CYS A 408 -11.61 -12.31 -0.70
CA CYS A 408 -12.32 -13.47 -0.13
C CYS A 408 -12.16 -14.71 -1.01
N ALA A 409 -12.29 -14.57 -2.34
CA ALA A 409 -12.08 -15.67 -3.27
C ALA A 409 -10.64 -16.22 -3.20
N MET A 410 -9.63 -15.34 -3.14
CA MET A 410 -8.22 -15.77 -2.97
C MET A 410 -8.00 -16.49 -1.63
N TRP A 411 -8.61 -15.98 -0.56
CA TRP A 411 -8.48 -16.57 0.77
C TRP A 411 -9.13 -17.94 0.85
N SER A 412 -10.36 -18.08 0.39
CA SER A 412 -11.09 -19.35 0.33
C SER A 412 -10.33 -20.39 -0.51
N HIS A 413 -9.82 -19.99 -1.69
CA HIS A 413 -8.97 -20.84 -2.52
C HIS A 413 -7.71 -21.32 -1.78
N THR A 414 -7.09 -20.45 -0.99
CA THR A 414 -5.88 -20.79 -0.23
C THR A 414 -6.21 -21.75 0.91
N LEU A 415 -7.26 -21.48 1.69
CA LEU A 415 -7.67 -22.30 2.83
C LEU A 415 -8.06 -23.72 2.42
N THR A 416 -8.79 -23.88 1.32
CA THR A 416 -9.20 -25.20 0.81
C THR A 416 -8.00 -26.08 0.41
N ARG A 417 -6.87 -25.46 0.07
CA ARG A 417 -5.62 -26.15 -0.33
C ARG A 417 -4.61 -26.32 0.79
N LEU A 418 -4.79 -25.61 1.91
CA LEU A 418 -3.88 -25.66 3.04
C LEU A 418 -3.96 -27.02 3.76
N ARG A 419 -2.98 -27.89 3.52
CA ARG A 419 -2.87 -29.20 4.18
C ARG A 419 -2.02 -29.13 5.44
N SER A 420 -0.98 -28.29 5.42
CA SER A 420 -0.10 -28.01 6.56
C SER A 420 0.74 -26.77 6.26
N GLY A 421 1.30 -26.15 7.30
CA GLY A 421 2.09 -24.93 7.18
C GLY A 421 1.29 -23.69 7.55
N LEU A 422 1.65 -22.57 6.93
CA LEU A 422 1.11 -21.25 7.25
C LEU A 422 0.20 -20.73 6.14
N ALA A 423 -0.93 -20.15 6.49
CA ALA A 423 -1.68 -19.24 5.65
C ALA A 423 -1.88 -17.92 6.39
N VAL A 424 -1.52 -16.80 5.76
CA VAL A 424 -1.74 -15.43 6.26
C VAL A 424 -2.43 -14.63 5.18
N CYS A 425 -3.51 -13.92 5.53
CA CYS A 425 -4.14 -12.92 4.66
C CYS A 425 -4.52 -11.70 5.47
N VAL A 426 -4.28 -10.50 4.93
CA VAL A 426 -4.71 -9.24 5.53
C VAL A 426 -5.84 -8.64 4.69
N PHE A 427 -6.91 -8.24 5.35
CA PHE A 427 -8.06 -7.53 4.79
C PHE A 427 -8.03 -6.09 5.31
N ASP A 428 -7.84 -5.14 4.41
CA ASP A 428 -7.69 -3.71 4.70
C ASP A 428 -8.98 -2.90 4.49
N ILE A 429 -10.06 -3.53 4.04
CA ILE A 429 -11.36 -2.87 3.87
C ILE A 429 -11.88 -2.26 5.19
N SER A 430 -11.65 -2.90 6.32
CA SER A 430 -12.09 -2.41 7.63
C SER A 430 -11.41 -1.09 8.00
N ASP A 431 -10.14 -0.95 7.71
CA ASP A 431 -9.39 0.29 7.83
C ASP A 431 -9.94 1.36 6.87
N ARG A 432 -10.06 1.02 5.57
CA ARG A 432 -10.48 1.96 4.52
C ARG A 432 -11.86 2.54 4.74
N LEU A 433 -12.82 1.69 5.13
CA LEU A 433 -14.16 2.17 5.40
C LEU A 433 -14.22 3.05 6.66
N GLN A 434 -13.51 2.68 7.71
CA GLN A 434 -13.48 3.52 8.92
C GLN A 434 -12.82 4.87 8.65
N HIS A 435 -11.75 4.95 7.86
CA HIS A 435 -11.20 6.24 7.45
C HIS A 435 -12.25 7.17 6.80
N MET A 436 -13.05 6.63 5.88
CA MET A 436 -13.96 7.46 5.08
C MET A 436 -15.35 7.63 5.69
N PHE A 437 -15.80 6.68 6.53
CA PHE A 437 -17.18 6.63 7.02
C PHE A 437 -17.31 6.80 8.54
N PHE A 438 -16.24 7.02 9.29
CA PHE A 438 -16.32 7.18 10.75
C PHE A 438 -17.21 8.36 11.16
N ARG A 439 -17.22 9.46 10.40
CA ARG A 439 -18.06 10.63 10.59
C ARG A 439 -19.57 10.32 10.63
N TYR A 440 -20.00 9.26 10.00
CA TYR A 440 -21.41 8.86 9.99
C TYR A 440 -21.85 8.21 11.31
N LEU A 441 -20.90 7.86 12.18
CA LEU A 441 -21.17 7.43 13.56
C LEU A 441 -21.36 8.63 14.51
N GLU A 442 -20.94 9.85 14.08
CA GLU A 442 -20.90 11.06 14.87
C GLU A 442 -21.58 12.20 14.09
N PRO A 443 -22.90 12.45 14.28
CA PRO A 443 -23.63 13.47 13.52
C PRO A 443 -23.03 14.88 13.61
N ASP A 444 -22.37 15.22 14.73
CA ASP A 444 -21.73 16.51 15.01
C ASP A 444 -20.28 16.60 14.49
N HIS A 445 -19.78 15.60 13.75
CA HIS A 445 -18.44 15.66 13.17
C HIS A 445 -18.28 16.86 12.23
N PRO A 446 -17.15 17.62 12.27
CA PRO A 446 -16.96 18.81 11.44
C PRO A 446 -17.20 18.60 9.93
N ALA A 447 -16.85 17.42 9.41
CA ALA A 447 -17.06 17.08 8.00
C ALA A 447 -18.54 16.86 7.61
N ASN A 448 -19.46 16.83 8.59
CA ASN A 448 -20.89 16.64 8.37
C ASN A 448 -21.69 17.94 8.27
N ARG A 449 -21.07 19.10 8.53
CA ARG A 449 -21.76 20.39 8.51
C ARG A 449 -22.56 20.58 7.21
N GLY A 450 -23.89 20.72 7.32
CA GLY A 450 -24.78 20.92 6.17
C GLY A 450 -25.00 19.69 5.28
N ARG A 451 -24.69 18.47 5.74
CA ARG A 451 -24.83 17.22 4.98
C ARG A 451 -25.80 16.25 5.66
N ASP A 452 -26.53 15.49 4.86
CA ASP A 452 -27.29 14.34 5.35
C ASP A 452 -26.33 13.17 5.63
N VAL A 453 -26.39 12.63 6.84
CA VAL A 453 -25.55 11.51 7.30
C VAL A 453 -26.33 10.19 7.40
N THR A 454 -27.63 10.20 7.20
CA THR A 454 -28.51 9.04 7.47
C THR A 454 -28.26 7.88 6.52
N ARG A 455 -28.09 8.17 5.23
CA ARG A 455 -27.93 7.17 4.17
C ARG A 455 -26.77 6.20 4.42
N HIS A 456 -25.63 6.70 4.93
CA HIS A 456 -24.41 5.92 5.10
C HIS A 456 -24.09 5.59 6.56
N ALA A 457 -24.95 5.93 7.50
CA ALA A 457 -24.81 5.58 8.91
C ALA A 457 -24.57 4.06 9.16
N PRO A 458 -25.18 3.13 8.42
CA PRO A 458 -24.94 1.70 8.60
C PRO A 458 -23.63 1.17 8.00
N ALA A 459 -22.85 1.97 7.27
CA ALA A 459 -21.71 1.49 6.47
C ALA A 459 -20.66 0.77 7.33
N VAL A 460 -20.28 1.35 8.46
CA VAL A 460 -19.27 0.78 9.37
C VAL A 460 -19.81 -0.51 10.01
N GLU A 461 -21.03 -0.50 10.56
CA GLU A 461 -21.64 -1.71 11.15
C GLU A 461 -21.76 -2.85 10.12
N THR A 462 -22.17 -2.53 8.89
CA THR A 462 -22.27 -3.50 7.81
C THR A 462 -20.91 -4.11 7.48
N MET A 463 -19.86 -3.31 7.46
CA MET A 463 -18.51 -3.80 7.24
C MET A 463 -18.06 -4.76 8.37
N TYR A 464 -18.30 -4.42 9.64
CA TYR A 464 -17.96 -5.32 10.77
C TYR A 464 -18.69 -6.67 10.66
N LYS A 465 -19.98 -6.67 10.27
CA LYS A 465 -20.74 -7.90 10.03
C LYS A 465 -20.13 -8.74 8.89
N ARG A 466 -19.60 -8.12 7.84
CA ARG A 466 -18.89 -8.83 6.77
C ARG A 466 -17.56 -9.42 7.25
N MET A 467 -16.81 -8.69 8.10
CA MET A 467 -15.60 -9.23 8.74
C MET A 467 -15.93 -10.43 9.64
N ASP A 468 -17.02 -10.36 10.40
CA ASP A 468 -17.49 -11.49 11.23
C ASP A 468 -17.86 -12.71 10.36
N ALA A 469 -18.55 -12.51 9.26
CA ALA A 469 -18.85 -13.59 8.32
C ALA A 469 -17.58 -14.25 7.75
N LEU A 470 -16.56 -13.45 7.41
CA LEU A 470 -15.26 -13.93 6.96
C LEU A 470 -14.52 -14.74 8.06
N VAL A 471 -14.62 -14.31 9.33
CA VAL A 471 -14.12 -15.09 10.47
C VAL A 471 -14.84 -16.43 10.53
N GLY A 472 -16.16 -16.45 10.42
CA GLY A 472 -16.97 -17.68 10.42
C GLY A 472 -16.59 -18.64 9.29
N GLU A 473 -16.33 -18.12 8.09
CA GLU A 473 -15.81 -18.90 6.97
C GLU A 473 -14.43 -19.48 7.26
N THR A 474 -13.53 -18.66 7.77
CA THR A 474 -12.17 -19.09 8.12
C THR A 474 -12.16 -20.18 9.19
N MET A 475 -13.04 -20.07 10.20
CA MET A 475 -13.19 -21.07 11.27
C MET A 475 -13.56 -22.46 10.75
N ARG A 476 -14.31 -22.57 9.63
CA ARG A 476 -14.67 -23.88 9.04
C ARG A 476 -13.46 -24.68 8.54
N HIS A 477 -12.32 -24.00 8.28
CA HIS A 477 -11.06 -24.62 7.87
C HIS A 477 -10.12 -24.99 9.03
N ALA A 478 -10.48 -24.63 10.27
CA ALA A 478 -9.73 -24.97 11.47
C ALA A 478 -10.18 -26.33 12.01
N ASP A 479 -9.22 -27.23 12.22
CA ASP A 479 -9.40 -28.51 12.90
C ASP A 479 -8.60 -28.55 14.19
N ARG A 480 -8.65 -29.68 14.93
CA ARG A 480 -7.94 -29.87 16.20
C ARG A 480 -6.41 -29.69 16.12
N LYS A 481 -5.83 -29.71 14.89
CA LYS A 481 -4.39 -29.50 14.64
C LYS A 481 -4.12 -28.16 13.97
N THR A 482 -5.05 -27.23 14.07
CA THR A 482 -4.95 -25.88 13.54
C THR A 482 -4.86 -24.86 14.67
N ALA A 483 -3.87 -23.97 14.59
CA ALA A 483 -3.89 -22.71 15.33
C ALA A 483 -4.51 -21.63 14.43
N LEU A 484 -5.61 -21.05 14.88
CA LEU A 484 -6.27 -19.93 14.20
C LEU A 484 -6.05 -18.65 15.00
N PHE A 485 -5.55 -17.62 14.32
CA PHE A 485 -5.40 -16.27 14.85
C PHE A 485 -6.24 -15.31 14.00
N VAL A 486 -7.08 -14.52 14.66
CA VAL A 486 -7.72 -13.34 14.08
C VAL A 486 -7.10 -12.14 14.78
N ILE A 487 -6.43 -11.26 14.04
CA ILE A 487 -5.66 -10.15 14.61
C ILE A 487 -5.97 -8.85 13.89
N SER A 488 -5.87 -7.73 14.61
CA SER A 488 -5.81 -6.39 14.06
C SER A 488 -4.48 -5.75 14.43
N ASP A 489 -3.99 -4.88 13.58
CA ASP A 489 -2.72 -4.17 13.76
C ASP A 489 -2.87 -2.92 14.63
N HIS A 490 -4.03 -2.27 14.62
CA HIS A 490 -4.40 -1.13 15.45
C HIS A 490 -5.92 -1.03 15.61
N GLY A 491 -6.37 -0.13 16.50
CA GLY A 491 -7.76 0.26 16.65
C GLY A 491 -8.11 1.44 15.73
N PHE A 492 -9.21 2.15 16.05
CA PHE A 492 -9.70 3.27 15.27
C PHE A 492 -10.41 4.31 16.16
N LYS A 493 -10.25 5.61 15.84
CA LYS A 493 -10.94 6.71 16.52
C LYS A 493 -11.37 7.77 15.52
N SER A 494 -12.27 8.65 15.93
CA SER A 494 -12.65 9.83 15.15
C SER A 494 -11.44 10.75 14.94
N PHE A 495 -11.34 11.34 13.77
CA PHE A 495 -10.40 12.41 13.44
C PHE A 495 -11.16 13.70 13.21
N ARG A 496 -11.27 14.54 14.23
CA ARG A 496 -12.05 15.78 14.24
C ARG A 496 -11.20 17.04 14.06
N ARG A 497 -9.97 17.03 14.62
CA ARG A 497 -9.08 18.19 14.72
C ARG A 497 -7.66 17.85 14.29
N GLY A 498 -7.13 18.61 13.35
CA GLY A 498 -5.73 18.57 12.92
C GLY A 498 -4.83 19.43 13.80
N VAL A 499 -3.69 18.88 14.22
CA VAL A 499 -2.62 19.58 14.97
C VAL A 499 -1.47 19.89 14.05
N ASN A 500 -1.11 21.16 13.89
CA ASN A 500 0.01 21.63 13.08
C ASN A 500 1.29 21.68 13.90
N LEU A 501 2.02 20.57 14.00
CA LEU A 501 3.28 20.51 14.76
C LEU A 501 4.32 21.48 14.23
N ASN A 502 4.41 21.70 12.91
CA ASN A 502 5.35 22.68 12.35
C ASN A 502 4.99 24.11 12.73
N ALA A 503 3.70 24.45 12.82
CA ALA A 503 3.25 25.75 13.35
C ALA A 503 3.64 25.93 14.83
N TRP A 504 3.50 24.88 15.64
CA TRP A 504 3.93 24.90 17.02
C TRP A 504 5.45 25.08 17.14
N LEU A 505 6.24 24.31 16.37
CA LEU A 505 7.69 24.43 16.33
C LEU A 505 8.16 25.83 15.89
N GLU A 506 7.46 26.45 14.94
CA GLU A 506 7.75 27.82 14.49
C GLU A 506 7.47 28.83 15.59
N ARG A 507 6.33 28.76 16.29
CA ARG A 507 5.99 29.63 17.43
C ARG A 507 6.99 29.51 18.58
N GLU A 508 7.52 28.30 18.80
CA GLU A 508 8.57 28.06 19.81
C GLU A 508 9.97 28.50 19.35
N GLY A 509 10.11 29.03 18.13
CA GLY A 509 11.40 29.42 17.55
C GLY A 509 12.32 28.23 17.24
N LEU A 510 11.76 27.03 17.11
CA LEU A 510 12.49 25.80 16.81
C LEU A 510 12.51 25.48 15.31
N LEU A 511 11.56 25.99 14.56
CA LEU A 511 11.48 25.98 13.11
C LEU A 511 11.47 27.42 12.61
N VAL A 512 12.17 27.69 11.53
CA VAL A 512 12.23 29.01 10.91
C VAL A 512 11.95 28.87 9.42
N THR A 513 11.02 29.66 8.91
CA THR A 513 10.76 29.76 7.47
C THR A 513 11.59 30.89 6.86
N ARG A 514 11.91 30.75 5.58
CA ARG A 514 12.60 31.79 4.81
C ARG A 514 11.66 32.99 4.59
N ASP A 515 12.22 34.19 4.66
CA ASP A 515 11.48 35.42 4.42
C ASP A 515 10.79 35.37 3.03
N ASN A 516 9.51 35.74 2.99
CA ASN A 516 8.66 35.74 1.79
C ASN A 516 8.54 34.39 1.07
N ALA A 517 8.88 33.27 1.71
CA ALA A 517 8.63 31.96 1.13
C ALA A 517 7.13 31.69 1.09
N ALA A 518 6.60 31.35 -0.09
CA ALA A 518 5.23 30.86 -0.17
C ALA A 518 5.09 29.56 0.63
N PRO A 519 3.98 29.36 1.37
CA PRO A 519 3.70 28.07 1.99
C PRO A 519 3.76 26.96 0.94
N GLY A 520 4.54 25.92 1.20
CA GLY A 520 4.74 24.82 0.26
C GLY A 520 4.86 23.49 0.97
N GLU A 521 4.61 22.40 0.25
CA GLU A 521 4.79 21.04 0.75
C GLU A 521 6.28 20.67 0.85
N TYR A 522 6.57 19.60 1.59
CA TYR A 522 7.89 18.97 1.68
C TYR A 522 9.00 19.86 2.23
N LEU A 523 8.64 20.71 3.22
CA LEU A 523 9.57 21.59 3.94
C LEU A 523 10.28 22.61 3.02
N ASN A 524 9.71 22.91 1.87
CA ASN A 524 10.31 23.82 0.89
C ASN A 524 10.48 25.25 1.39
N ALA A 525 9.69 25.69 2.36
CA ALA A 525 9.78 27.03 2.94
C ALA A 525 10.83 27.14 4.06
N VAL A 526 11.37 26.03 4.57
CA VAL A 526 12.19 26.00 5.77
C VAL A 526 13.59 26.57 5.53
N ASP A 527 14.07 27.41 6.47
CA ASP A 527 15.45 27.85 6.59
C ASP A 527 16.22 26.88 7.48
N TRP A 528 16.97 25.99 6.88
CA TRP A 528 17.72 24.94 7.56
C TRP A 528 18.89 25.46 8.39
N SER A 529 19.41 26.64 8.10
CA SER A 529 20.49 27.26 8.86
C SER A 529 20.06 27.77 10.24
N ARG A 530 18.74 27.88 10.46
CA ARG A 530 18.13 28.41 11.69
C ARG A 530 17.15 27.46 12.35
N THR A 531 16.80 26.32 11.67
CA THR A 531 15.80 25.35 12.14
C THR A 531 16.46 24.27 12.98
N ARG A 532 15.96 24.04 14.19
CA ARG A 532 16.46 23.06 15.16
C ARG A 532 15.65 21.74 15.15
N ALA A 533 14.35 21.82 14.83
CA ALA A 533 13.47 20.66 14.75
C ALA A 533 12.38 20.87 13.70
N TYR A 534 11.84 19.80 13.15
CA TYR A 534 10.80 19.82 12.13
C TYR A 534 9.95 18.55 12.18
N ALA A 535 8.69 18.62 11.73
CA ALA A 535 7.80 17.48 11.60
C ALA A 535 7.57 17.12 10.13
N LEU A 536 7.52 15.83 9.84
CA LEU A 536 7.23 15.27 8.52
C LEU A 536 6.59 13.89 8.69
N GLY A 537 5.58 13.57 7.88
CA GLY A 537 4.85 12.32 7.97
C GLY A 537 3.74 12.35 9.01
N LEU A 538 3.21 11.17 9.33
CA LEU A 538 2.01 11.04 10.17
C LEU A 538 2.28 11.08 11.67
N GLY A 539 3.50 11.17 12.12
CA GLY A 539 3.71 11.17 13.56
C GLY A 539 5.12 11.53 14.03
N GLY A 540 6.01 11.95 13.16
CA GLY A 540 7.42 12.11 13.52
C GLY A 540 7.89 13.56 13.65
N ILE A 541 8.62 13.87 14.75
CA ILE A 541 9.44 15.08 14.91
C ILE A 541 10.91 14.68 14.83
N PHE A 542 11.67 15.40 14.02
CA PHE A 542 13.08 15.19 13.77
C PHE A 542 13.90 16.36 14.30
N ILE A 543 14.98 16.07 14.99
CA ILE A 543 15.99 17.06 15.38
C ILE A 543 16.93 17.29 14.21
N ASN A 544 17.20 18.54 13.85
CA ASN A 544 18.14 18.91 12.81
C ASN A 544 19.57 18.77 13.32
N LEU A 545 19.98 17.51 13.54
CA LEU A 545 21.21 17.11 14.24
C LEU A 545 22.44 17.28 13.35
N LYS A 546 23.45 17.94 13.85
CA LYS A 546 24.75 18.08 13.19
C LYS A 546 25.44 16.73 12.98
N GLY A 547 25.92 16.49 11.78
CA GLY A 547 26.55 15.22 11.40
C GLY A 547 25.57 14.12 10.96
N ARG A 548 24.26 14.22 11.25
CA ARG A 548 23.22 13.34 10.76
C ARG A 548 22.45 13.97 9.60
N GLU A 549 21.98 15.20 9.78
CA GLU A 549 21.24 15.94 8.76
C GLU A 549 22.19 16.75 7.86
N GLY A 550 21.81 16.97 6.60
CA GLY A 550 22.63 17.66 5.60
C GLY A 550 23.05 19.07 5.98
N ASN A 551 22.15 19.81 6.61
CA ASN A 551 22.38 21.15 7.17
C ASN A 551 22.07 21.17 8.68
N GLY A 552 22.45 20.12 9.40
CA GLY A 552 22.21 19.99 10.83
C GLY A 552 22.96 21.04 11.64
N ILE A 553 22.25 21.69 12.58
CA ILE A 553 22.79 22.77 13.41
C ILE A 553 22.79 22.45 14.91
N VAL A 554 22.01 21.46 15.36
CA VAL A 554 21.92 21.07 16.78
C VAL A 554 23.12 20.20 17.13
N GLU A 555 23.89 20.62 18.11
CA GLU A 555 25.01 19.82 18.61
C GLU A 555 24.51 18.64 19.47
N ALA A 556 25.24 17.54 19.49
CA ALA A 556 24.83 16.33 20.21
C ALA A 556 24.58 16.58 21.72
N ALA A 557 25.33 17.48 22.33
CA ALA A 557 25.16 17.85 23.75
C ALA A 557 23.85 18.59 24.04
N GLU A 558 23.20 19.20 23.03
CA GLU A 558 21.96 19.97 23.19
C GLU A 558 20.71 19.10 23.01
N VAL A 559 20.84 17.90 22.40
CA VAL A 559 19.70 17.08 21.97
C VAL A 559 18.74 16.76 23.11
N ASP A 560 19.25 16.30 24.25
CA ASP A 560 18.41 15.87 25.37
C ASP A 560 17.63 17.05 26.00
N ALA A 561 18.24 18.23 26.07
CA ALA A 561 17.58 19.43 26.57
C ALA A 561 16.50 19.90 25.58
N LEU A 562 16.80 19.86 24.27
CA LEU A 562 15.85 20.23 23.23
C LEU A 562 14.65 19.27 23.17
N LYS A 563 14.90 17.95 23.26
CA LYS A 563 13.84 16.95 23.34
C LYS A 563 12.93 17.19 24.54
N ARG A 564 13.49 17.42 25.73
CA ARG A 564 12.68 17.71 26.93
C ARG A 564 11.80 18.93 26.72
N ARG A 565 12.35 20.05 26.21
CA ARG A 565 11.59 21.25 25.91
C ARG A 565 10.40 20.96 24.95
N ILE A 566 10.64 20.17 23.90
CA ILE A 566 9.60 19.79 22.93
C ILE A 566 8.54 18.89 23.60
N ILE A 567 8.97 17.89 24.38
CA ILE A 567 8.07 16.98 25.09
C ILE A 567 7.16 17.74 26.04
N ASP A 568 7.76 18.57 26.92
CA ASP A 568 7.02 19.31 27.94
C ASP A 568 6.02 20.30 27.29
N GLY A 569 6.44 21.00 26.24
CA GLY A 569 5.58 21.95 25.53
C GLY A 569 4.43 21.28 24.77
N LEU A 570 4.67 20.14 24.14
CA LEU A 570 3.62 19.40 23.41
C LEU A 570 2.62 18.73 24.35
N VAL A 571 3.08 18.18 25.49
CA VAL A 571 2.17 17.58 26.49
C VAL A 571 1.29 18.66 27.16
N ALA A 572 1.78 19.88 27.26
CA ALA A 572 1.04 21.03 27.76
C ALA A 572 0.13 21.71 26.69
N LEU A 573 0.18 21.24 25.43
CA LEU A 573 -0.57 21.88 24.34
C LEU A 573 -2.08 21.59 24.45
N GLU A 574 -2.87 22.65 24.51
CA GLU A 574 -4.32 22.60 24.61
C GLU A 574 -5.01 23.32 23.44
N ASP A 575 -6.14 22.78 23.00
CA ASP A 575 -7.07 23.36 22.04
C ASP A 575 -8.37 23.74 22.77
N GLY A 576 -8.53 25.01 23.09
CA GLY A 576 -9.71 25.51 23.86
C GLY A 576 -9.85 24.88 25.25
N GLY A 577 -8.76 24.61 25.96
CA GLY A 577 -8.75 23.98 27.28
C GLY A 577 -8.81 22.44 27.25
N VAL A 578 -8.74 21.85 26.06
CA VAL A 578 -8.69 20.38 25.89
C VAL A 578 -7.28 19.97 25.49
N ARG A 579 -6.68 19.07 26.26
CA ARG A 579 -5.38 18.51 25.94
C ARG A 579 -5.47 17.68 24.65
N CYS A 580 -4.56 17.92 23.71
CA CYS A 580 -4.58 17.24 22.40
C CYS A 580 -3.48 16.19 22.23
N ILE A 581 -2.43 16.23 23.05
CA ILE A 581 -1.33 15.26 23.03
C ILE A 581 -1.23 14.58 24.40
N ARG A 582 -1.39 13.29 24.43
CA ARG A 582 -1.38 12.46 25.64
C ARG A 582 0.02 12.27 26.19
N ARG A 583 0.95 11.96 25.32
CA ARG A 583 2.38 11.79 25.63
C ARG A 583 3.23 12.01 24.38
N VAL A 584 4.51 12.17 24.56
CA VAL A 584 5.50 12.19 23.48
C VAL A 584 6.57 11.16 23.80
N LEU A 585 6.75 10.19 22.90
CA LEU A 585 7.75 9.14 23.04
C LEU A 585 9.12 9.66 22.60
N ASP A 586 10.15 9.51 23.43
CA ASP A 586 11.54 9.71 23.04
C ASP A 586 12.09 8.39 22.49
N VAL A 587 12.24 8.32 21.17
CA VAL A 587 12.65 7.08 20.47
C VAL A 587 13.99 6.54 20.97
N SER A 588 14.90 7.41 21.42
CA SER A 588 16.21 6.98 21.93
C SER A 588 16.14 6.28 23.29
N LYS A 589 15.05 6.48 24.03
CA LYS A 589 14.82 5.82 25.33
C LYS A 589 14.02 4.53 25.21
N GLU A 590 13.25 4.40 24.16
CA GLU A 590 12.36 3.24 23.97
C GLU A 590 13.04 2.12 23.17
N TRP A 591 13.92 2.47 22.23
CA TRP A 591 14.49 1.48 21.32
C TRP A 591 16.00 1.66 21.14
N ASP A 592 16.70 0.53 20.96
CA ASP A 592 18.16 0.45 20.82
C ASP A 592 18.62 -0.18 19.49
N GLY A 593 17.70 -0.38 18.55
CA GLY A 593 17.98 -1.07 17.29
C GLY A 593 18.89 -0.26 16.33
N PRO A 594 19.55 -0.95 15.37
CA PRO A 594 20.56 -0.36 14.49
C PRO A 594 20.01 0.65 13.48
N TYR A 595 18.68 0.71 13.30
CA TYR A 595 18.01 1.63 12.37
C TYR A 595 17.24 2.73 13.09
N ARG A 596 17.48 2.92 14.40
CA ARG A 596 16.82 3.95 15.21
C ARG A 596 17.00 5.35 14.61
N ASP A 597 18.19 5.71 14.19
CA ASP A 597 18.51 7.03 13.66
C ASP A 597 17.91 7.32 12.27
N MET A 598 17.31 6.29 11.63
CA MET A 598 16.54 6.47 10.40
C MET A 598 15.13 7.03 10.68
N GLY A 599 14.61 6.79 11.87
CA GLY A 599 13.30 7.23 12.32
C GLY A 599 13.28 8.67 12.85
N PRO A 600 12.11 9.12 13.33
CA PRO A 600 11.98 10.37 14.08
C PRO A 600 12.66 10.28 15.44
N ASP A 601 12.98 11.43 16.01
CA ASP A 601 13.54 11.53 17.36
C ASP A 601 12.44 11.46 18.43
N LEU A 602 11.28 12.04 18.12
CA LEU A 602 10.11 12.08 18.99
C LEU A 602 8.85 11.65 18.23
N LEU A 603 7.96 10.93 18.92
CA LEU A 603 6.68 10.46 18.41
C LEU A 603 5.55 10.96 19.31
N PRO A 604 4.78 11.99 18.91
CA PRO A 604 3.59 12.44 19.61
C PRO A 604 2.48 11.38 19.54
N GLY A 605 1.90 11.05 20.69
CA GLY A 605 0.68 10.26 20.82
C GLY A 605 -0.49 11.19 21.10
N TYR A 606 -1.48 11.20 20.22
CA TYR A 606 -2.61 12.12 20.27
C TYR A 606 -3.75 11.57 21.13
N GLU A 607 -4.50 12.47 21.78
CA GLU A 607 -5.80 12.14 22.37
C GLU A 607 -6.84 11.84 21.28
N ALA A 608 -7.88 11.09 21.62
CA ALA A 608 -8.97 10.76 20.70
C ALA A 608 -9.60 12.04 20.11
N GLY A 609 -9.84 12.05 18.82
CA GLY A 609 -10.33 13.20 18.07
C GLY A 609 -9.23 14.08 17.45
N TYR A 610 -7.99 13.94 17.89
CA TYR A 610 -6.84 14.70 17.38
C TYR A 610 -5.88 13.82 16.58
N ARG A 611 -5.19 14.43 15.64
CA ARG A 611 -4.13 13.86 14.83
C ARG A 611 -3.27 14.97 14.23
N VAL A 612 -2.08 14.65 13.76
CA VAL A 612 -1.30 15.58 12.93
C VAL A 612 -2.13 16.04 11.72
N SER A 613 -2.11 17.33 11.43
CA SER A 613 -2.85 17.88 10.28
C SER A 613 -2.31 17.35 8.95
N TRP A 614 -3.14 17.40 7.91
CA TRP A 614 -2.72 16.98 6.57
C TRP A 614 -1.58 17.82 6.01
N ASP A 615 -1.61 19.14 6.28
CA ASP A 615 -0.59 20.07 5.83
C ASP A 615 0.74 19.82 6.54
N CYS A 616 0.70 19.61 7.86
CA CYS A 616 1.90 19.25 8.62
C CYS A 616 2.48 17.89 8.20
N ALA A 617 1.64 16.89 7.95
CA ALA A 617 2.10 15.58 7.47
C ALA A 617 2.86 15.67 6.14
N LYS A 618 2.49 16.62 5.28
CA LYS A 618 3.22 16.93 4.04
C LYS A 618 4.42 17.85 4.24
N GLY A 619 4.72 18.25 5.48
CA GLY A 619 5.82 19.16 5.79
C GLY A 619 5.55 20.62 5.45
N SER A 620 4.28 21.02 5.34
CA SER A 620 3.90 22.44 5.23
C SER A 620 3.99 23.13 6.59
N VAL A 621 4.32 24.42 6.57
CA VAL A 621 4.26 25.30 7.74
C VAL A 621 3.10 26.27 7.56
N ARG A 622 2.11 26.19 8.44
CA ARG A 622 0.89 27.03 8.44
C ARG A 622 0.85 27.83 9.73
N PRO A 623 0.23 29.02 9.74
CA PRO A 623 0.15 29.85 10.94
C PRO A 623 -0.79 29.26 12.00
N GLU A 624 -1.82 28.49 11.61
CA GLU A 624 -2.82 27.92 12.50
C GLU A 624 -2.26 26.68 13.23
N LEU A 625 -2.40 26.64 14.57
CA LEU A 625 -2.03 25.47 15.38
C LEU A 625 -3.00 24.32 15.20
N PHE A 626 -4.26 24.64 15.06
CA PHE A 626 -5.35 23.66 14.99
C PHE A 626 -6.27 23.98 13.82
N GLU A 627 -6.84 22.93 13.23
CA GLU A 627 -7.82 23.06 12.17
C GLU A 627 -8.93 22.02 12.30
N ASP A 628 -10.18 22.38 11.96
CA ASP A 628 -11.26 21.42 11.85
C ASP A 628 -11.00 20.46 10.69
N ASN A 629 -11.14 19.15 10.93
CA ASN A 629 -11.11 18.19 9.85
C ASN A 629 -12.46 18.17 9.11
N THR A 630 -12.54 18.89 8.01
CA THR A 630 -13.71 18.95 7.13
C THR A 630 -13.63 17.98 5.94
N LYS A 631 -12.57 17.19 5.84
CA LYS A 631 -12.36 16.20 4.78
C LYS A 631 -13.17 14.94 5.03
N ARG A 632 -13.39 14.15 3.98
CA ARG A 632 -14.12 12.87 4.07
C ARG A 632 -13.33 11.81 4.84
N TRP A 633 -12.02 11.92 4.93
CA TRP A 633 -11.16 11.10 5.81
C TRP A 633 -11.41 11.52 7.26
N SER A 634 -12.30 10.84 7.92
CA SER A 634 -12.92 11.27 9.19
C SER A 634 -12.60 10.36 10.38
N GLY A 635 -12.09 9.19 10.16
CA GLY A 635 -11.54 8.30 11.18
C GLY A 635 -10.04 8.12 10.99
N ASP A 636 -9.32 7.82 12.07
CA ASP A 636 -7.88 7.58 12.01
C ASP A 636 -7.42 6.72 13.20
N HIS A 637 -6.23 6.18 13.09
CA HIS A 637 -5.61 5.31 14.07
C HIS A 637 -4.29 5.90 14.64
N CYS A 638 -3.89 7.09 14.21
CA CYS A 638 -2.71 7.80 14.74
C CYS A 638 -2.96 8.40 16.14
N VAL A 639 -3.65 7.69 17.00
CA VAL A 639 -3.99 8.07 18.39
C VAL A 639 -3.32 7.12 19.37
N ASP A 640 -3.07 7.60 20.57
CA ASP A 640 -2.50 6.83 21.67
C ASP A 640 -3.59 6.63 22.75
N SER A 641 -4.51 5.70 22.50
CA SER A 641 -5.67 5.46 23.37
C SER A 641 -5.62 4.12 24.10
#